data_6b58d71b91939177d391b8921dae3ba3
#
_entry.id   6b58d71b91939177d391b8921dae3ba3
#
_cell.length_a   1.000
_cell.length_b   1.000
_cell.length_c   1.000
_cell.angle_alpha   90.00
_cell.angle_beta   90.00
_cell.angle_gamma   90.00
#
_symmetry.space_group_name_H-M   'P 1'
#
loop_
_entity.id
_entity.type
_entity.pdbx_description
1 polymer ?
#
loop_
_entity_poly.entity_id
_entity_poly.type
_entity_poly.pdbx_seq_one_letter_code
_entity_poly.pdbx_strand_id
1 'polypeptide(L)'
;MWTQAWPLSISILAGLLGPAKSFPTTSHAFSQRSEGSGVPVFEVYHGVDGKTHQAHYDDLSAKGYRIISLSSYGGASDSQYAAVWVQRNGPAFTAVHNVNASAFQSWMDEHSTGYVPTLIAVTGPSDSAVYSGVMEVGNTTWTQKCNMTQDQFAGNDQGANAMRQSLKSFKQYGTPGDYRFCAIWHANPDYDKWVAYRSNSPVENFQDVVDTETSKPYWRPTSLSIADDGSYTSLWTDTSIGSWDLQYDLAASDLDAEIEKQKASGKYPVHLAGGGSSEPRYAAIFATQDVPSKRTWRVAGPSPTGFADNTAAEAKAASIIQDFMTKAGVRQVQLAIARNGSALLNKAYTWSEPERATTRVNDTFLLASNSKAFCAAAIQSLYDAGKLTPDTKAYPLLNYTNPLDPRSDEITVQQLLDHTAGFKRSVSGDPAYMMRDIALAQTNGSRAATLTDVIDYMYYSQPLDYTPGEDYEYGNYNYMLLSRLVEAVTALPYWTYLSTAILQPDGLTASVIRWPTDPSAHAADNVVQESQSTGPSAREPLEPLPVAHVFGGDGQVKDATLGATGLAASALALARFAARHAAYGVGPRSTGYRTGTTSGARTYMDSRWDGLDVGLTINTRDFPNGDGDFEDVTGALAVWLDGLGL
;
A
#
# COMPACT_ATOMS: atom_id res chain seq x y z
N MET A 1 -8.86 -16.17 -7.90
CA MET A 1 -9.77 -17.08 -7.18
C MET A 1 -8.99 -17.88 -6.18
N TRP A 2 -8.95 -17.43 -4.93
CA TRP A 2 -8.65 -18.26 -3.73
C TRP A 2 -8.94 -17.39 -2.53
N THR A 3 -10.13 -17.54 -1.99
CA THR A 3 -10.52 -17.12 -0.65
C THR A 3 -10.32 -18.32 0.26
N GLN A 4 -9.40 -18.28 1.19
CA GLN A 4 -9.42 -19.17 2.35
C GLN A 4 -9.64 -18.32 3.60
N ALA A 5 -10.79 -18.55 4.23
CA ALA A 5 -11.10 -18.11 5.58
C ALA A 5 -10.48 -19.10 6.57
N TRP A 6 -9.77 -18.59 7.56
CA TRP A 6 -9.28 -19.34 8.72
C TRP A 6 -10.18 -19.07 9.92
N PRO A 7 -10.51 -20.08 10.72
CA PRO A 7 -11.30 -19.89 11.93
C PRO A 7 -10.44 -19.34 13.07
N LEU A 8 -10.90 -18.26 13.69
CA LEU A 8 -10.38 -17.71 14.93
C LEU A 8 -10.75 -18.61 16.13
N SER A 9 -9.76 -19.08 16.84
CA SER A 9 -9.94 -19.70 18.16
C SER A 9 -9.90 -18.59 19.23
N ILE A 10 -11.00 -18.43 19.93
CA ILE A 10 -11.17 -17.46 21.02
C ILE A 10 -10.59 -18.07 22.30
N SER A 11 -9.59 -17.40 22.88
CA SER A 11 -9.23 -17.60 24.29
C SER A 11 -9.61 -16.35 25.08
N ILE A 12 -10.56 -16.50 25.97
CA ILE A 12 -11.05 -15.46 26.87
C ILE A 12 -10.02 -15.26 28.00
N LEU A 13 -9.45 -14.07 28.10
CA LEU A 13 -8.86 -13.58 29.35
C LEU A 13 -9.56 -12.28 29.75
N ALA A 14 -10.31 -12.36 30.85
CA ALA A 14 -10.91 -11.20 31.50
C ALA A 14 -9.87 -10.48 32.36
N GLY A 15 -9.78 -9.18 32.26
CA GLY A 15 -9.07 -8.42 33.27
C GLY A 15 -8.76 -6.97 32.98
N LEU A 16 -9.47 -6.09 33.68
CA LEU A 16 -9.10 -4.73 34.12
C LEU A 16 -9.23 -3.56 33.11
N LEU A 17 -10.33 -2.86 33.31
CA LEU A 17 -10.57 -1.49 32.83
C LEU A 17 -9.49 -0.54 33.38
N GLY A 18 -8.65 -0.01 32.49
CA GLY A 18 -7.76 1.10 32.76
C GLY A 18 -8.24 2.35 32.01
N PRO A 19 -7.90 3.56 32.48
CA PRO A 19 -8.39 4.81 31.90
C PRO A 19 -7.89 5.02 30.48
N ALA A 20 -8.71 5.70 29.66
CA ALA A 20 -8.45 6.06 28.28
C ALA A 20 -7.00 6.59 28.10
N LYS A 21 -6.20 5.88 27.34
CA LYS A 21 -4.85 6.29 27.00
C LYS A 21 -4.90 7.06 25.68
N SER A 22 -4.71 8.36 25.76
CA SER A 22 -4.31 9.16 24.61
C SER A 22 -2.85 8.81 24.32
N PHE A 23 -2.57 8.07 23.25
CA PHE A 23 -1.22 7.91 22.74
C PHE A 23 -0.97 8.92 21.62
N PRO A 24 0.20 9.58 21.59
CA PRO A 24 0.56 10.35 20.42
C PRO A 24 0.76 9.38 19.26
N THR A 25 -0.06 9.52 18.22
CA THR A 25 0.23 8.93 16.92
C THR A 25 1.60 9.48 16.50
N THR A 26 2.60 8.62 16.43
CA THR A 26 3.86 8.95 15.78
C THR A 26 3.58 9.15 14.30
N SER A 27 3.07 10.34 13.96
CA SER A 27 3.11 10.82 12.60
C SER A 27 4.58 10.91 12.23
N HIS A 28 5.01 10.15 11.22
CA HIS A 28 6.29 10.39 10.61
C HIS A 28 6.29 11.83 10.09
N ALA A 29 6.92 12.72 10.87
CA ALA A 29 7.02 14.13 10.57
C ALA A 29 7.95 14.31 9.38
N PHE A 30 7.40 14.29 8.17
CA PHE A 30 8.03 14.97 7.06
C PHE A 30 7.87 16.47 7.31
N SER A 31 8.98 17.20 7.34
CA SER A 31 8.99 18.65 7.57
C SER A 31 8.09 19.36 6.56
N GLN A 32 6.91 19.78 7.01
CA GLN A 32 6.00 20.62 6.25
C GLN A 32 6.42 22.08 6.41
N ARG A 33 6.67 22.77 5.31
CA ARG A 33 6.51 24.21 5.24
C ARG A 33 5.02 24.50 5.05
N SER A 34 4.36 24.90 6.13
CA SER A 34 3.02 25.47 6.06
C SER A 34 3.12 26.93 5.61
N GLU A 35 2.64 27.23 4.41
CA GLU A 35 2.17 28.58 4.13
C GLU A 35 0.73 28.68 4.65
N GLY A 36 0.47 29.70 5.47
CA GLY A 36 -0.69 29.84 6.32
C GLY A 36 -2.04 29.70 5.60
N SER A 37 -2.83 28.74 6.04
CA SER A 37 -4.28 28.80 6.01
C SER A 37 -4.79 28.58 7.43
N GLY A 38 -5.40 29.61 8.01
CA GLY A 38 -6.11 29.46 9.28
C GLY A 38 -7.24 28.43 9.12
N VAL A 39 -7.62 27.79 10.24
CA VAL A 39 -8.80 26.92 10.31
C VAL A 39 -9.98 27.66 9.67
N PRO A 40 -10.74 27.07 8.72
CA PRO A 40 -11.90 27.73 8.14
C PRO A 40 -12.94 28.02 9.22
N VAL A 41 -13.82 28.96 8.96
CA VAL A 41 -14.97 29.17 9.83
C VAL A 41 -15.89 27.96 9.69
N PHE A 42 -16.17 27.28 10.79
CA PHE A 42 -16.99 26.08 10.83
C PHE A 42 -17.97 26.10 11.98
N GLU A 43 -19.05 25.34 11.83
CA GLU A 43 -20.06 25.10 12.85
C GLU A 43 -20.26 23.59 13.01
N VAL A 44 -20.47 23.15 14.24
CA VAL A 44 -20.72 21.76 14.61
C VAL A 44 -21.90 21.70 15.57
N TYR A 45 -22.76 20.73 15.37
CA TYR A 45 -23.74 20.33 16.35
C TYR A 45 -23.92 18.82 16.40
N HIS A 46 -24.39 18.32 17.52
CA HIS A 46 -24.73 16.93 17.76
C HIS A 46 -25.88 16.81 18.76
N GLY A 47 -26.49 15.63 18.86
CA GLY A 47 -27.57 15.38 19.82
C GLY A 47 -28.84 16.20 19.57
N VAL A 48 -29.06 16.67 18.34
CA VAL A 48 -30.24 17.50 18.01
C VAL A 48 -31.30 16.67 17.29
N ASP A 49 -32.59 16.97 17.53
CA ASP A 49 -33.69 16.32 16.83
C ASP A 49 -33.83 16.82 15.37
N GLY A 50 -34.66 16.13 14.58
CA GLY A 50 -34.85 16.47 13.16
C GLY A 50 -35.38 17.88 12.91
N LYS A 51 -36.18 18.45 13.82
CA LYS A 51 -36.71 19.83 13.73
C LYS A 51 -35.58 20.85 13.93
N THR A 52 -34.77 20.64 14.94
CA THR A 52 -33.61 21.48 15.24
C THR A 52 -32.56 21.38 14.14
N HIS A 53 -32.32 20.15 13.60
CA HIS A 53 -31.44 19.94 12.45
C HIS A 53 -31.92 20.73 11.22
N GLN A 54 -33.21 20.71 10.89
CA GLN A 54 -33.76 21.49 9.78
C GLN A 54 -33.58 23.00 9.99
N ALA A 55 -33.80 23.50 11.22
CA ALA A 55 -33.58 24.91 11.53
C ALA A 55 -32.09 25.32 11.35
N HIS A 56 -31.14 24.46 11.75
CA HIS A 56 -29.71 24.66 11.49
C HIS A 56 -29.39 24.61 9.99
N TYR A 57 -30.00 23.69 9.25
CA TYR A 57 -29.83 23.61 7.81
C TYR A 57 -30.24 24.90 7.10
N ASP A 58 -31.44 25.43 7.43
CA ASP A 58 -31.96 26.65 6.83
C ASP A 58 -31.09 27.87 7.16
N ASP A 59 -30.72 28.04 8.44
CA ASP A 59 -29.90 29.16 8.91
C ASP A 59 -28.47 29.13 8.34
N LEU A 60 -27.79 27.99 8.43
CA LEU A 60 -26.40 27.88 7.98
C LEU A 60 -26.28 27.94 6.45
N SER A 61 -27.22 27.33 5.71
CA SER A 61 -27.27 27.46 4.26
C SER A 61 -27.43 28.91 3.82
N ALA A 62 -28.33 29.67 4.47
CA ALA A 62 -28.54 31.09 4.18
C ALA A 62 -27.31 31.96 4.49
N LYS A 63 -26.46 31.53 5.43
CA LYS A 63 -25.20 32.20 5.80
C LYS A 63 -24.01 31.77 4.94
N GLY A 64 -24.22 30.96 3.93
CA GLY A 64 -23.16 30.49 3.00
C GLY A 64 -22.28 29.36 3.55
N TYR A 65 -22.77 28.63 4.55
CA TYR A 65 -22.10 27.39 4.98
C TYR A 65 -22.50 26.22 4.10
N ARG A 66 -21.62 25.23 4.03
CA ARG A 66 -21.82 23.95 3.35
C ARG A 66 -21.68 22.82 4.34
N ILE A 67 -22.62 21.89 4.31
CA ILE A 67 -22.55 20.68 5.11
C ILE A 67 -21.51 19.74 4.51
N ILE A 68 -20.53 19.33 5.32
CA ILE A 68 -19.42 18.45 4.91
C ILE A 68 -19.47 17.08 5.60
N SER A 69 -20.24 16.96 6.68
CA SER A 69 -20.49 15.71 7.38
C SER A 69 -21.90 15.70 7.94
N LEU A 70 -22.58 14.55 7.79
CA LEU A 70 -23.93 14.32 8.28
C LEU A 70 -24.02 12.92 8.86
N SER A 71 -24.47 12.79 10.09
CA SER A 71 -24.77 11.53 10.76
C SER A 71 -26.15 11.57 11.37
N SER A 72 -26.93 10.50 11.20
CA SER A 72 -28.17 10.25 11.94
C SER A 72 -28.02 8.97 12.76
N TYR A 73 -28.59 8.95 13.97
CA TYR A 73 -28.51 7.84 14.91
C TYR A 73 -29.73 7.84 15.86
N GLY A 74 -29.88 6.81 16.68
CA GLY A 74 -31.08 6.57 17.49
C GLY A 74 -32.18 5.87 16.71
N GLY A 75 -33.40 5.82 17.25
CA GLY A 75 -34.56 5.19 16.62
C GLY A 75 -35.10 5.97 15.43
N ALA A 76 -35.93 5.33 14.60
CA ALA A 76 -36.58 6.00 13.46
C ALA A 76 -37.56 7.12 13.88
N SER A 77 -38.18 7.00 15.06
CA SER A 77 -39.17 7.99 15.59
C SER A 77 -38.50 9.12 16.39
N ASP A 78 -37.31 8.92 16.89
CA ASP A 78 -36.57 9.82 17.76
C ASP A 78 -35.13 10.03 17.25
N SER A 79 -34.97 10.03 15.92
CA SER A 79 -33.70 10.22 15.27
C SER A 79 -33.00 11.52 15.68
N GLN A 80 -31.74 11.40 16.02
CA GLN A 80 -30.83 12.49 16.35
C GLN A 80 -29.82 12.73 15.23
N TYR A 81 -29.30 13.94 15.17
CA TYR A 81 -28.37 14.36 14.14
C TYR A 81 -27.09 14.93 14.73
N ALA A 82 -25.99 14.65 14.03
CA ALA A 82 -24.72 15.34 14.17
C ALA A 82 -24.26 15.81 12.79
N ALA A 83 -23.73 17.02 12.69
CA ALA A 83 -23.28 17.58 11.42
C ALA A 83 -22.13 18.56 11.60
N VAL A 84 -21.32 18.67 10.54
CA VAL A 84 -20.25 19.65 10.41
C VAL A 84 -20.50 20.51 9.19
N TRP A 85 -20.36 21.80 9.35
CA TRP A 85 -20.57 22.83 8.33
C TRP A 85 -19.34 23.72 8.22
N VAL A 86 -18.95 24.08 6.99
CA VAL A 86 -17.83 24.97 6.71
C VAL A 86 -18.29 26.14 5.86
N GLN A 87 -17.94 27.37 6.26
CA GLN A 87 -18.30 28.56 5.51
C GLN A 87 -17.37 28.70 4.29
N ARG A 88 -17.89 28.45 3.11
CA ARG A 88 -17.17 28.58 1.83
C ARG A 88 -18.11 28.61 0.63
N ASN A 89 -17.63 29.19 -0.48
CA ASN A 89 -18.31 29.10 -1.75
C ASN A 89 -18.28 27.68 -2.32
N GLY A 90 -19.29 27.30 -3.08
CA GLY A 90 -19.37 26.00 -3.74
C GLY A 90 -20.60 25.86 -4.62
N PRO A 91 -20.81 24.70 -5.28
CA PRO A 91 -22.01 24.46 -6.08
C PRO A 91 -23.27 24.56 -5.24
N ALA A 92 -24.40 24.88 -5.85
CA ALA A 92 -25.69 24.80 -5.15
C ALA A 92 -25.92 23.36 -4.68
N PHE A 93 -26.59 23.18 -3.54
CA PHE A 93 -26.88 21.89 -2.97
C PHE A 93 -28.33 21.80 -2.49
N THR A 94 -28.84 20.58 -2.37
CA THR A 94 -30.15 20.26 -1.83
C THR A 94 -30.00 19.11 -0.83
N ALA A 95 -30.93 19.01 0.09
CA ALA A 95 -30.95 17.95 1.08
C ALA A 95 -32.38 17.45 1.35
N VAL A 96 -32.46 16.22 1.82
CA VAL A 96 -33.67 15.62 2.37
C VAL A 96 -33.35 15.05 3.74
N HIS A 97 -34.32 15.18 4.69
CA HIS A 97 -34.12 14.75 6.07
C HIS A 97 -35.29 13.90 6.55
N ASN A 98 -34.96 12.85 7.29
CA ASN A 98 -35.94 12.05 8.06
C ASN A 98 -37.10 11.49 7.19
N VAL A 99 -36.83 11.00 6.02
CA VAL A 99 -37.82 10.42 5.11
C VAL A 99 -37.71 8.90 5.07
N ASN A 100 -38.81 8.20 4.73
CA ASN A 100 -38.73 6.75 4.50
C ASN A 100 -38.00 6.38 3.20
N ALA A 101 -37.71 5.11 3.03
CA ALA A 101 -36.94 4.59 1.88
C ALA A 101 -37.54 5.00 0.52
N SER A 102 -38.88 4.94 0.36
CA SER A 102 -39.55 5.30 -0.90
C SER A 102 -39.42 6.78 -1.21
N ALA A 103 -39.64 7.65 -0.25
CA ALA A 103 -39.50 9.10 -0.42
C ALA A 103 -38.02 9.50 -0.67
N PHE A 104 -37.07 8.81 -0.01
CA PHE A 104 -35.66 9.00 -0.27
C PHE A 104 -35.28 8.63 -1.72
N GLN A 105 -35.74 7.46 -2.20
CA GLN A 105 -35.46 7.04 -3.57
C GLN A 105 -36.10 7.99 -4.59
N SER A 106 -37.34 8.44 -4.35
CA SER A 106 -37.98 9.41 -5.23
C SER A 106 -37.21 10.72 -5.31
N TRP A 107 -36.69 11.22 -4.17
CA TRP A 107 -35.87 12.42 -4.13
C TRP A 107 -34.53 12.22 -4.87
N MET A 108 -33.89 11.04 -4.75
CA MET A 108 -32.67 10.70 -5.48
C MET A 108 -32.92 10.67 -6.99
N ASP A 109 -34.05 10.08 -7.43
CA ASP A 109 -34.41 9.97 -8.84
C ASP A 109 -34.73 11.35 -9.45
N GLU A 110 -35.46 12.20 -8.71
CA GLU A 110 -35.79 13.58 -9.12
C GLU A 110 -34.53 14.42 -9.38
N HIS A 111 -33.50 14.23 -8.55
CA HIS A 111 -32.24 15.00 -8.63
C HIS A 111 -31.14 14.24 -9.37
N SER A 112 -31.41 13.09 -9.98
CA SER A 112 -30.40 12.26 -10.66
C SER A 112 -29.73 12.97 -11.85
N THR A 113 -30.34 14.00 -12.40
CA THR A 113 -29.79 14.81 -13.48
C THR A 113 -29.30 16.16 -12.94
N GLY A 114 -28.01 16.42 -13.11
CA GLY A 114 -27.40 17.70 -12.72
C GLY A 114 -26.97 17.79 -11.25
N TYR A 115 -27.25 16.77 -10.44
CA TYR A 115 -26.79 16.67 -9.06
C TYR A 115 -26.00 15.39 -8.81
N VAL A 116 -25.12 15.44 -7.84
CA VAL A 116 -24.26 14.33 -7.37
C VAL A 116 -24.49 14.15 -5.86
N PRO A 117 -24.87 12.96 -5.39
CA PRO A 117 -25.03 12.70 -3.97
C PRO A 117 -23.68 12.72 -3.26
N THR A 118 -23.57 13.49 -2.20
CA THR A 118 -22.30 13.68 -1.46
C THR A 118 -22.31 13.06 -0.07
N LEU A 119 -23.44 13.10 0.61
CA LEU A 119 -23.59 12.55 1.95
C LEU A 119 -24.85 11.71 2.05
N ILE A 120 -24.76 10.65 2.86
CA ILE A 120 -25.89 9.80 3.21
C ILE A 120 -25.87 9.48 4.71
N ALA A 121 -27.01 9.59 5.37
CA ALA A 121 -27.22 9.20 6.75
C ALA A 121 -28.52 8.41 6.87
N VAL A 122 -28.48 7.31 7.61
CA VAL A 122 -29.63 6.41 7.80
C VAL A 122 -29.63 5.93 9.24
N THR A 123 -30.80 5.83 9.86
CA THR A 123 -30.95 5.28 11.21
C THR A 123 -32.28 4.53 11.40
N GLY A 124 -32.36 3.72 12.44
CA GLY A 124 -33.52 2.88 12.77
C GLY A 124 -33.43 1.47 12.24
N PRO A 125 -34.42 0.61 12.57
CA PRO A 125 -34.50 -0.77 12.09
C PRO A 125 -34.57 -0.85 10.55
N SER A 126 -34.05 -1.94 9.97
CA SER A 126 -33.91 -2.08 8.51
C SER A 126 -35.21 -1.95 7.73
N ASP A 127 -36.36 -2.34 8.31
CA ASP A 127 -37.70 -2.31 7.72
C ASP A 127 -38.43 -0.96 7.86
N SER A 128 -37.98 -0.11 8.79
CA SER A 128 -38.60 1.17 9.13
C SER A 128 -37.60 2.33 9.22
N ALA A 129 -36.40 2.15 8.69
CA ALA A 129 -35.33 3.14 8.72
C ALA A 129 -35.72 4.47 8.08
N VAL A 130 -35.17 5.55 8.61
CA VAL A 130 -35.29 6.89 8.06
C VAL A 130 -33.99 7.35 7.45
N TYR A 131 -34.10 8.03 6.32
CA TYR A 131 -33.01 8.41 5.44
C TYR A 131 -32.87 9.92 5.38
N SER A 132 -31.61 10.35 5.30
CA SER A 132 -31.25 11.73 5.04
C SER A 132 -30.10 11.75 4.02
N GLY A 133 -30.06 12.76 3.17
CA GLY A 133 -29.01 12.87 2.16
C GLY A 133 -28.79 14.28 1.69
N VAL A 134 -27.62 14.51 1.11
CA VAL A 134 -27.20 15.78 0.50
C VAL A 134 -26.73 15.50 -0.91
N MET A 135 -27.18 16.32 -1.86
CA MET A 135 -26.70 16.33 -3.25
C MET A 135 -26.22 17.73 -3.63
N GLU A 136 -25.17 17.79 -4.42
CA GLU A 136 -24.61 19.04 -4.94
C GLU A 136 -24.71 19.08 -6.45
N VAL A 137 -24.88 20.28 -7.05
CA VAL A 137 -24.82 20.46 -8.51
C VAL A 137 -23.46 19.98 -9.01
N GLY A 138 -23.49 19.05 -9.95
CA GLY A 138 -22.29 18.43 -10.52
C GLY A 138 -22.61 17.46 -11.65
N ASN A 139 -21.55 16.93 -12.26
CA ASN A 139 -21.66 15.99 -13.40
C ASN A 139 -20.79 14.73 -13.23
N THR A 140 -20.28 14.48 -12.04
CA THR A 140 -19.53 13.26 -11.74
C THR A 140 -20.45 12.03 -11.86
N THR A 141 -19.99 10.99 -12.53
CA THR A 141 -20.71 9.71 -12.55
C THR A 141 -20.73 9.09 -11.16
N TRP A 142 -21.89 8.62 -10.74
CA TRP A 142 -22.09 8.05 -9.42
C TRP A 142 -23.03 6.86 -9.43
N THR A 143 -22.96 6.07 -8.38
CA THR A 143 -23.88 4.96 -8.08
C THR A 143 -24.27 5.05 -6.61
N GLN A 144 -25.52 4.76 -6.29
CA GLN A 144 -26.03 4.70 -4.92
C GLN A 144 -26.83 3.42 -4.72
N LYS A 145 -26.65 2.76 -3.57
CA LYS A 145 -27.48 1.62 -3.14
C LYS A 145 -27.66 1.65 -1.65
N CYS A 146 -28.88 1.29 -1.23
CA CYS A 146 -29.24 1.12 0.18
C CYS A 146 -29.82 -0.28 0.42
N ASN A 147 -30.12 -0.58 1.67
CA ASN A 147 -30.68 -1.84 2.14
C ASN A 147 -29.82 -3.07 1.75
N MET A 148 -28.53 -2.90 1.68
CA MET A 148 -27.56 -3.96 1.35
C MET A 148 -27.18 -4.74 2.62
N THR A 149 -27.12 -6.06 2.52
CA THR A 149 -26.39 -6.87 3.52
C THR A 149 -24.89 -6.60 3.42
N GLN A 150 -24.11 -7.07 4.38
CA GLN A 150 -22.65 -6.93 4.37
C GLN A 150 -22.02 -7.54 3.10
N ASP A 151 -22.46 -8.72 2.69
CA ASP A 151 -21.95 -9.39 1.47
C ASP A 151 -22.33 -8.62 0.20
N GLN A 152 -23.57 -8.10 0.15
CA GLN A 152 -24.00 -7.25 -0.97
C GLN A 152 -23.23 -5.94 -1.05
N PHE A 153 -22.95 -5.31 0.09
CA PHE A 153 -22.11 -4.13 0.13
C PHE A 153 -20.69 -4.45 -0.37
N ALA A 154 -20.09 -5.55 0.09
CA ALA A 154 -18.78 -6.01 -0.37
C ALA A 154 -18.75 -6.26 -1.89
N GLY A 155 -19.73 -6.97 -2.42
CA GLY A 155 -19.83 -7.26 -3.86
C GLY A 155 -20.05 -5.99 -4.71
N ASN A 156 -20.87 -5.04 -4.23
CA ASN A 156 -21.08 -3.77 -4.92
C ASN A 156 -19.84 -2.88 -4.88
N ASP A 157 -19.11 -2.86 -3.78
CA ASP A 157 -17.85 -2.09 -3.64
C ASP A 157 -16.77 -2.64 -4.59
N GLN A 158 -16.65 -3.97 -4.70
CA GLN A 158 -15.78 -4.60 -5.69
C GLN A 158 -16.22 -4.30 -7.14
N GLY A 159 -17.52 -4.34 -7.41
CA GLY A 159 -18.09 -3.99 -8.73
C GLY A 159 -17.85 -2.52 -9.08
N ALA A 160 -17.99 -1.59 -8.11
CA ALA A 160 -17.71 -0.18 -8.28
C ALA A 160 -16.23 0.06 -8.61
N ASN A 161 -15.31 -0.64 -7.93
CA ASN A 161 -13.89 -0.58 -8.23
C ASN A 161 -13.60 -1.01 -9.69
N ALA A 162 -14.19 -2.10 -10.14
CA ALA A 162 -14.07 -2.56 -11.53
C ALA A 162 -14.59 -1.53 -12.54
N MET A 163 -15.59 -0.72 -12.17
CA MET A 163 -16.12 0.41 -12.95
C MET A 163 -15.37 1.72 -12.75
N ARG A 164 -14.23 1.70 -12.06
CA ARG A 164 -13.44 2.89 -11.69
C ARG A 164 -14.23 3.92 -10.90
N GLN A 165 -15.00 3.44 -9.94
CA GLN A 165 -15.67 4.25 -8.93
C GLN A 165 -15.09 3.91 -7.55
N SER A 166 -14.97 4.91 -6.67
CA SER A 166 -14.53 4.76 -5.28
C SER A 166 -15.68 5.08 -4.32
N LEU A 167 -15.68 4.39 -3.17
CA LEU A 167 -16.63 4.63 -2.10
C LEU A 167 -16.44 6.06 -1.56
N LYS A 168 -17.52 6.83 -1.51
CA LYS A 168 -17.50 8.23 -1.12
C LYS A 168 -18.16 8.49 0.23
N SER A 169 -19.31 7.89 0.45
CA SER A 169 -20.08 8.02 1.68
C SER A 169 -20.82 6.71 1.94
N PHE A 170 -20.90 6.30 3.18
CA PHE A 170 -21.66 5.13 3.57
C PHE A 170 -22.23 5.28 4.99
N LYS A 171 -23.24 4.49 5.29
CA LYS A 171 -23.79 4.33 6.64
C LYS A 171 -24.19 2.88 6.86
N GLN A 172 -23.78 2.31 7.99
CA GLN A 172 -24.33 1.08 8.56
C GLN A 172 -25.49 1.45 9.47
N TYR A 173 -26.60 0.74 9.38
CA TYR A 173 -27.82 0.95 10.18
C TYR A 173 -28.54 -0.38 10.40
N GLY A 174 -29.66 -0.36 11.12
CA GLY A 174 -30.37 -1.57 11.51
C GLY A 174 -30.06 -1.98 12.94
N THR A 175 -30.49 -3.16 13.32
CA THR A 175 -30.31 -3.73 14.66
C THR A 175 -29.34 -4.90 14.66
N PRO A 176 -28.77 -5.28 15.82
CA PRO A 176 -27.93 -6.47 15.91
C PRO A 176 -28.57 -7.72 15.26
N GLY A 177 -27.85 -8.33 14.33
CA GLY A 177 -28.32 -9.48 13.55
C GLY A 177 -29.04 -9.13 12.25
N ASP A 178 -29.42 -7.86 12.02
CA ASP A 178 -30.04 -7.38 10.79
C ASP A 178 -29.47 -6.02 10.33
N TYR A 179 -28.14 -5.91 10.31
CA TYR A 179 -27.48 -4.72 9.81
C TYR A 179 -27.58 -4.59 8.29
N ARG A 180 -27.75 -3.34 7.87
CA ARG A 180 -27.80 -2.95 6.45
C ARG A 180 -26.80 -1.81 6.19
N PHE A 181 -26.44 -1.68 4.93
CA PHE A 181 -25.57 -0.63 4.43
C PHE A 181 -26.29 0.20 3.37
N CYS A 182 -26.05 1.49 3.42
CA CYS A 182 -26.38 2.43 2.37
C CYS A 182 -25.09 3.15 1.95
N ALA A 183 -24.82 3.27 0.64
CA ALA A 183 -23.54 3.76 0.16
C ALA A 183 -23.65 4.52 -1.16
N ILE A 184 -22.69 5.39 -1.38
CA ILE A 184 -22.49 6.20 -2.59
C ILE A 184 -21.08 5.97 -3.09
N TRP A 185 -20.95 5.69 -4.40
CA TRP A 185 -19.67 5.59 -5.11
C TRP A 185 -19.63 6.67 -6.19
N HIS A 186 -18.47 7.31 -6.34
CA HIS A 186 -18.20 8.29 -7.38
C HIS A 186 -17.13 7.81 -8.35
N ALA A 187 -17.15 8.34 -9.58
CA ALA A 187 -16.04 8.18 -10.51
C ALA A 187 -14.70 8.51 -9.85
N ASN A 188 -13.71 7.68 -10.11
CA ASN A 188 -12.38 7.71 -9.52
C ASN A 188 -11.31 7.85 -10.63
N PRO A 189 -11.23 9.00 -11.31
CA PRO A 189 -10.33 9.18 -12.46
C PRO A 189 -8.85 9.10 -12.06
N ASP A 190 -8.51 9.58 -10.85
CA ASP A 190 -7.14 9.63 -10.34
C ASP A 190 -6.73 8.34 -9.60
N TYR A 191 -7.62 7.35 -9.62
CA TYR A 191 -7.45 6.06 -8.97
C TYR A 191 -7.00 6.18 -7.50
N ASP A 192 -7.85 6.85 -6.70
CA ASP A 192 -7.71 6.82 -5.24
C ASP A 192 -7.87 5.38 -4.76
N LYS A 193 -6.97 4.93 -3.91
CA LYS A 193 -7.04 3.62 -3.28
C LYS A 193 -7.85 3.72 -1.99
N TRP A 194 -8.67 2.71 -1.71
CA TRP A 194 -9.47 2.67 -0.49
C TRP A 194 -9.63 1.26 0.04
N VAL A 195 -9.97 1.17 1.32
CA VAL A 195 -10.45 -0.04 1.98
C VAL A 195 -11.58 0.33 2.95
N ALA A 196 -12.65 -0.45 2.92
CA ALA A 196 -13.74 -0.34 3.88
C ALA A 196 -13.68 -1.53 4.85
N TYR A 197 -13.43 -1.27 6.12
CA TYR A 197 -13.59 -2.25 7.18
C TYR A 197 -15.05 -2.31 7.57
N ARG A 198 -15.67 -3.44 7.25
CA ARG A 198 -17.10 -3.72 7.44
C ARG A 198 -17.34 -4.59 8.67
N SER A 199 -16.32 -4.81 9.46
CA SER A 199 -16.49 -5.58 10.67
C SER A 199 -17.27 -4.74 11.67
N ASN A 200 -18.32 -5.32 12.24
CA ASN A 200 -18.89 -4.89 13.49
C ASN A 200 -17.80 -5.03 14.56
N SER A 201 -16.75 -4.22 14.44
CA SER A 201 -15.65 -4.23 15.39
C SER A 201 -16.17 -3.58 16.65
N PRO A 202 -16.30 -4.33 17.75
CA PRO A 202 -16.55 -3.74 19.06
C PRO A 202 -15.53 -2.62 19.30
N VAL A 203 -15.92 -1.63 20.06
CA VAL A 203 -15.06 -0.46 20.35
C VAL A 203 -13.67 -0.86 20.88
N GLU A 204 -13.61 -1.92 21.68
CA GLU A 204 -12.37 -2.47 22.24
C GLU A 204 -11.40 -3.01 21.17
N ASN A 205 -11.88 -3.40 20.00
CA ASN A 205 -11.08 -3.93 18.90
C ASN A 205 -10.87 -2.89 17.78
N PHE A 206 -11.51 -1.73 17.87
CA PHE A 206 -11.38 -0.72 16.81
C PHE A 206 -9.99 -0.08 16.78
N GLN A 207 -9.28 -0.03 17.93
CA GLN A 207 -7.89 0.43 17.97
C GLN A 207 -6.98 -0.44 17.10
N ASP A 208 -7.19 -1.75 17.06
CA ASP A 208 -6.41 -2.67 16.22
C ASP A 208 -6.59 -2.33 14.72
N VAL A 209 -7.79 -1.93 14.31
CA VAL A 209 -8.05 -1.44 12.94
C VAL A 209 -7.29 -0.13 12.68
N VAL A 210 -7.33 0.81 13.62
CA VAL A 210 -6.61 2.09 13.49
C VAL A 210 -5.11 1.85 13.38
N ASP A 211 -4.54 1.03 14.25
CA ASP A 211 -3.10 0.74 14.27
C ASP A 211 -2.67 0.00 12.98
N THR A 212 -3.48 -0.94 12.52
CA THR A 212 -3.25 -1.67 11.27
C THR A 212 -3.24 -0.72 10.06
N GLU A 213 -4.25 0.15 9.95
CA GLU A 213 -4.37 1.04 8.79
C GLU A 213 -3.34 2.17 8.82
N THR A 214 -3.03 2.71 9.98
CA THR A 214 -1.98 3.74 10.13
C THR A 214 -0.57 3.19 9.95
N SER A 215 -0.37 1.88 10.02
CA SER A 215 0.90 1.23 9.67
C SER A 215 1.23 1.36 8.17
N LYS A 216 0.22 1.55 7.32
CA LYS A 216 0.39 1.71 5.87
C LYS A 216 0.82 3.15 5.52
N PRO A 217 1.82 3.33 4.67
CA PRO A 217 2.22 4.67 4.26
C PRO A 217 1.10 5.43 3.55
N TYR A 218 0.88 6.68 3.94
CA TYR A 218 -0.07 7.62 3.34
C TYR A 218 -1.56 7.25 3.44
N TRP A 219 -1.92 6.33 4.31
CA TRP A 219 -3.32 6.00 4.58
C TRP A 219 -3.90 6.90 5.67
N ARG A 220 -5.18 7.22 5.52
CA ARG A 220 -5.93 8.02 6.46
C ARG A 220 -7.39 7.56 6.55
N PRO A 221 -8.07 7.77 7.69
CA PRO A 221 -9.50 7.58 7.77
C PRO A 221 -10.24 8.65 6.96
N THR A 222 -11.34 8.27 6.32
CA THR A 222 -12.16 9.18 5.50
C THR A 222 -13.58 9.28 6.04
N SER A 223 -14.14 8.16 6.50
CA SER A 223 -15.50 8.09 7.01
C SER A 223 -15.63 6.99 8.07
N LEU A 224 -16.49 7.22 9.02
CA LEU A 224 -16.83 6.30 10.10
C LEU A 224 -18.34 6.15 10.19
N SER A 225 -18.80 4.97 10.57
CA SER A 225 -20.17 4.69 10.95
C SER A 225 -20.17 3.94 12.27
N ILE A 226 -20.95 4.42 13.23
CA ILE A 226 -21.20 3.74 14.50
C ILE A 226 -22.58 3.10 14.39
N ALA A 227 -22.65 1.80 14.63
CA ALA A 227 -23.87 1.03 14.62
C ALA A 227 -24.64 1.15 15.95
N ASP A 228 -25.85 0.61 16.02
CA ASP A 228 -26.69 0.67 17.20
C ASP A 228 -26.12 -0.06 18.43
N ASP A 229 -25.32 -1.11 18.21
CA ASP A 229 -24.57 -1.81 19.25
C ASP A 229 -23.23 -1.17 19.63
N GLY A 230 -22.92 0.01 19.09
CA GLY A 230 -21.66 0.72 19.33
C GLY A 230 -20.49 0.22 18.50
N SER A 231 -20.69 -0.75 17.60
CA SER A 231 -19.60 -1.23 16.71
C SER A 231 -19.29 -0.24 15.59
N TYR A 232 -18.06 -0.31 15.10
CA TYR A 232 -17.51 0.62 14.11
C TYR A 232 -17.36 -0.03 12.73
N THR A 233 -17.68 0.75 11.72
CA THR A 233 -17.27 0.51 10.33
C THR A 233 -16.51 1.73 9.84
N SER A 234 -15.38 1.54 9.15
CA SER A 234 -14.50 2.64 8.76
C SER A 234 -14.07 2.54 7.30
N LEU A 235 -13.88 3.69 6.67
CA LEU A 235 -13.31 3.84 5.33
C LEU A 235 -11.96 4.54 5.43
N TRP A 236 -10.97 3.97 4.76
CA TRP A 236 -9.60 4.47 4.69
C TRP A 236 -9.19 4.68 3.24
N THR A 237 -8.41 5.72 2.98
CA THR A 237 -7.96 6.07 1.63
C THR A 237 -6.51 6.54 1.61
N ASP A 238 -5.90 6.56 0.43
CA ASP A 238 -4.53 7.07 0.17
C ASP A 238 -4.50 8.55 -0.23
N THR A 239 -5.59 9.30 -0.04
CA THR A 239 -5.65 10.73 -0.38
C THR A 239 -5.18 11.61 0.78
N SER A 240 -4.63 12.81 0.49
CA SER A 240 -4.13 13.73 1.52
C SER A 240 -5.15 14.80 1.92
N ILE A 241 -5.30 15.00 3.23
CA ILE A 241 -6.04 16.11 3.84
C ILE A 241 -5.15 16.91 4.80
N GLY A 242 -3.85 16.85 4.59
CA GLY A 242 -2.86 17.43 5.47
C GLY A 242 -2.71 16.64 6.78
N SER A 243 -2.38 17.33 7.85
CA SER A 243 -2.30 16.72 9.19
C SER A 243 -3.71 16.36 9.69
N TRP A 244 -3.87 15.17 10.23
CA TRP A 244 -5.15 14.67 10.73
C TRP A 244 -5.01 13.98 12.09
N ASP A 245 -6.17 13.76 12.73
CA ASP A 245 -6.31 13.04 14.00
C ASP A 245 -7.66 12.31 13.99
N LEU A 246 -7.72 11.14 14.62
CA LEU A 246 -8.94 10.36 14.79
C LEU A 246 -9.22 10.18 16.28
N GLN A 247 -10.41 10.58 16.71
CA GLN A 247 -10.92 10.38 18.07
C GLN A 247 -12.23 9.59 18.00
N TYR A 248 -12.41 8.65 18.90
CA TYR A 248 -13.62 7.80 18.93
C TYR A 248 -14.01 7.43 20.37
N ASP A 249 -15.17 6.83 20.53
CA ASP A 249 -15.79 6.49 21.81
C ASP A 249 -15.98 7.71 22.75
N LEU A 250 -16.28 8.87 22.16
CA LEU A 250 -16.44 10.11 22.89
C LEU A 250 -17.87 10.25 23.43
N ALA A 251 -18.02 10.64 24.70
CA ALA A 251 -19.27 11.21 25.20
C ALA A 251 -19.48 12.61 24.59
N ALA A 252 -20.67 13.15 24.67
CA ALA A 252 -20.99 14.48 24.12
C ALA A 252 -20.07 15.60 24.68
N SER A 253 -19.84 15.63 25.99
CA SER A 253 -18.94 16.60 26.62
C SER A 253 -17.47 16.44 26.20
N ASP A 254 -17.03 15.20 25.93
CA ASP A 254 -15.67 14.92 25.53
C ASP A 254 -15.46 15.33 24.06
N LEU A 255 -16.47 15.15 23.21
CA LEU A 255 -16.46 15.64 21.82
C LEU A 255 -16.32 17.17 21.78
N ASP A 256 -17.09 17.92 22.57
CA ASP A 256 -17.03 19.38 22.64
C ASP A 256 -15.62 19.85 23.08
N ALA A 257 -15.06 19.21 24.10
CA ALA A 257 -13.72 19.53 24.59
C ALA A 257 -12.64 19.21 23.53
N GLU A 258 -12.80 18.09 22.82
CA GLU A 258 -11.84 17.70 21.77
C GLU A 258 -11.92 18.61 20.54
N ILE A 259 -13.11 19.08 20.15
CA ILE A 259 -13.27 20.07 19.06
C ILE A 259 -12.46 21.35 19.38
N GLU A 260 -12.57 21.89 20.59
CA GLU A 260 -11.81 23.10 20.97
C GLU A 260 -10.30 22.84 21.04
N LYS A 261 -9.88 21.69 21.52
CA LYS A 261 -8.48 21.27 21.54
C LYS A 261 -7.89 21.16 20.13
N GLN A 262 -8.59 20.51 19.21
CA GLN A 262 -8.14 20.33 17.82
C GLN A 262 -8.12 21.67 17.06
N LYS A 263 -9.10 22.53 17.30
CA LYS A 263 -9.13 23.89 16.77
C LYS A 263 -7.91 24.70 17.19
N ALA A 264 -7.50 24.58 18.45
CA ALA A 264 -6.27 25.22 18.94
C ALA A 264 -5.00 24.69 18.27
N SER A 265 -5.03 23.45 17.74
CA SER A 265 -3.93 22.84 16.97
C SER A 265 -4.02 23.07 15.46
N GLY A 266 -4.96 23.88 14.99
CA GLY A 266 -5.14 24.22 13.57
C GLY A 266 -5.93 23.18 12.76
N LYS A 267 -6.67 22.28 13.43
CA LYS A 267 -7.53 21.29 12.80
C LYS A 267 -9.00 21.56 13.13
N TYR A 268 -9.89 21.02 12.32
CA TYR A 268 -11.33 21.05 12.54
C TYR A 268 -11.95 19.70 12.19
N PRO A 269 -13.15 19.35 12.68
CA PRO A 269 -13.77 18.09 12.32
C PRO A 269 -14.14 18.10 10.83
N VAL A 270 -13.63 17.13 10.10
CA VAL A 270 -13.94 16.92 8.68
C VAL A 270 -14.92 15.77 8.48
N HIS A 271 -15.09 14.95 9.51
CA HIS A 271 -16.10 13.90 9.59
C HIS A 271 -16.54 13.72 11.05
N LEU A 272 -17.84 13.55 11.27
CA LEU A 272 -18.44 13.31 12.57
C LEU A 272 -19.48 12.20 12.46
N ALA A 273 -19.32 11.14 13.23
CA ALA A 273 -20.28 10.05 13.35
C ALA A 273 -20.86 10.00 14.76
N GLY A 274 -22.17 9.79 14.86
CA GLY A 274 -22.87 9.44 16.09
C GLY A 274 -23.51 8.06 15.96
N GLY A 275 -23.65 7.34 17.09
CA GLY A 275 -24.28 6.02 17.17
C GLY A 275 -24.45 5.52 18.59
N GLY A 276 -24.87 4.25 18.75
CA GLY A 276 -25.22 3.65 20.04
C GLY A 276 -26.70 3.86 20.42
N SER A 277 -27.29 2.88 21.08
CA SER A 277 -28.72 2.83 21.35
C SER A 277 -29.14 3.43 22.70
N SER A 278 -28.31 3.37 23.72
CA SER A 278 -28.69 3.82 25.10
C SER A 278 -28.06 5.13 25.49
N GLU A 279 -26.81 5.33 25.18
CA GLU A 279 -26.05 6.57 25.35
C GLU A 279 -25.30 6.87 24.06
N PRO A 280 -25.58 7.97 23.35
CA PRO A 280 -24.89 8.30 22.13
C PRO A 280 -23.38 8.42 22.34
N ARG A 281 -22.61 7.76 21.46
CA ARG A 281 -21.17 7.87 21.35
C ARG A 281 -20.81 8.51 20.03
N TYR A 282 -19.69 9.20 20.01
CA TYR A 282 -19.24 9.94 18.85
C TYR A 282 -17.83 9.51 18.43
N ALA A 283 -17.59 9.65 17.13
CA ALA A 283 -16.26 9.56 16.56
C ALA A 283 -16.06 10.68 15.55
N ALA A 284 -14.88 11.29 15.57
CA ALA A 284 -14.58 12.42 14.70
C ALA A 284 -13.19 12.28 14.07
N ILE A 285 -13.10 12.63 12.78
CA ILE A 285 -11.85 12.82 12.07
C ILE A 285 -11.61 14.32 12.01
N PHE A 286 -10.47 14.76 12.56
CA PHE A 286 -10.03 16.14 12.53
C PHE A 286 -8.90 16.29 11.51
N ALA A 287 -8.92 17.35 10.72
CA ALA A 287 -7.85 17.60 9.75
C ALA A 287 -7.66 19.10 9.50
N THR A 288 -6.56 19.43 8.84
CA THR A 288 -6.30 20.82 8.43
C THR A 288 -7.10 21.24 7.21
N GLN A 289 -7.67 20.27 6.46
CA GLN A 289 -8.57 20.50 5.31
C GLN A 289 -9.50 19.31 5.11
N ASP A 290 -10.72 19.55 4.60
CA ASP A 290 -11.72 18.52 4.32
C ASP A 290 -11.73 18.07 2.86
N VAL A 291 -11.20 18.89 1.96
CA VAL A 291 -11.06 18.54 0.53
C VAL A 291 -9.67 17.99 0.30
N PRO A 292 -9.54 16.76 -0.23
CA PRO A 292 -8.24 16.20 -0.55
C PRO A 292 -7.45 17.09 -1.51
N SER A 293 -6.14 17.17 -1.26
CA SER A 293 -5.21 17.84 -2.16
C SER A 293 -5.22 17.17 -3.53
N LYS A 294 -5.27 17.97 -4.60
CA LYS A 294 -5.17 17.46 -5.97
C LYS A 294 -3.76 16.94 -6.24
N ARG A 295 -3.68 15.78 -6.88
CA ARG A 295 -2.41 15.26 -7.36
C ARG A 295 -1.84 16.09 -8.48
N THR A 296 -0.53 16.24 -8.50
CA THR A 296 0.20 16.99 -9.50
C THR A 296 1.21 16.11 -10.20
N TRP A 297 1.32 16.30 -11.51
CA TRP A 297 2.36 15.65 -12.32
C TRP A 297 3.67 16.44 -12.22
N ARG A 298 4.73 15.74 -11.83
CA ARG A 298 6.09 16.30 -11.70
C ARG A 298 7.09 15.37 -12.36
N VAL A 299 8.01 15.95 -13.12
CA VAL A 299 9.10 15.24 -13.79
C VAL A 299 10.43 15.83 -13.33
N ALA A 300 11.38 14.98 -12.98
CA ALA A 300 12.72 15.36 -12.58
C ALA A 300 13.77 14.60 -13.42
N GLY A 301 14.96 15.18 -13.53
CA GLY A 301 16.08 14.56 -14.22
C GLY A 301 16.61 15.41 -15.38
N PRO A 302 17.83 15.09 -15.88
CA PRO A 302 18.48 15.82 -16.96
C PRO A 302 17.72 15.65 -18.29
N SER A 303 17.93 16.59 -19.21
CA SER A 303 17.43 16.46 -20.58
C SER A 303 18.03 15.20 -21.24
N PRO A 304 17.26 14.47 -22.05
CA PRO A 304 17.76 13.31 -22.79
C PRO A 304 18.84 13.71 -23.80
N THR A 305 19.66 12.73 -24.15
CA THR A 305 20.74 12.89 -25.13
C THR A 305 20.81 11.66 -26.03
N GLY A 306 21.31 11.83 -27.27
CA GLY A 306 21.56 10.69 -28.15
C GLY A 306 20.37 10.15 -28.93
N PHE A 307 19.19 10.77 -28.82
CA PHE A 307 18.05 10.54 -29.70
C PHE A 307 18.10 11.47 -30.91
N ALA A 308 17.46 11.08 -32.02
CA ALA A 308 17.33 11.94 -33.18
C ALA A 308 16.59 13.25 -32.86
N ASP A 309 15.57 13.17 -31.99
CA ASP A 309 14.89 14.30 -31.36
C ASP A 309 14.74 14.02 -29.85
N ASN A 310 15.60 14.64 -29.06
CA ASN A 310 15.61 14.48 -27.61
C ASN A 310 14.33 15.01 -26.95
N THR A 311 13.72 16.08 -27.50
CA THR A 311 12.48 16.66 -26.96
C THR A 311 11.29 15.74 -27.20
N ALA A 312 11.19 15.20 -28.42
CA ALA A 312 10.14 14.23 -28.75
C ALA A 312 10.30 12.93 -27.93
N ALA A 313 11.54 12.46 -27.72
CA ALA A 313 11.81 11.30 -26.89
C ALA A 313 11.40 11.52 -25.43
N GLU A 314 11.73 12.66 -24.84
CA GLU A 314 11.32 13.04 -23.50
C GLU A 314 9.79 13.09 -23.35
N ALA A 315 9.12 13.76 -24.29
CA ALA A 315 7.67 13.87 -24.29
C ALA A 315 6.98 12.51 -24.44
N LYS A 316 7.51 11.63 -25.30
CA LYS A 316 6.95 10.28 -25.50
C LYS A 316 7.12 9.40 -24.25
N ALA A 317 8.31 9.39 -23.64
CA ALA A 317 8.56 8.68 -22.39
C ALA A 317 7.61 9.19 -21.28
N ALA A 318 7.50 10.52 -21.13
CA ALA A 318 6.62 11.13 -20.15
C ALA A 318 5.14 10.75 -20.37
N SER A 319 4.66 10.73 -21.62
CA SER A 319 3.28 10.33 -21.94
C SER A 319 3.03 8.87 -21.58
N ILE A 320 3.91 7.94 -21.93
CA ILE A 320 3.76 6.52 -21.60
C ILE A 320 3.67 6.33 -20.08
N ILE A 321 4.59 6.95 -19.34
CA ILE A 321 4.63 6.80 -17.88
C ILE A 321 3.45 7.51 -17.21
N GLN A 322 3.04 8.69 -17.69
CA GLN A 322 1.88 9.41 -17.15
C GLN A 322 0.59 8.61 -17.32
N ASP A 323 0.36 8.07 -18.51
CA ASP A 323 -0.81 7.23 -18.80
C ASP A 323 -0.86 6.02 -17.87
N PHE A 324 0.28 5.34 -17.70
CA PHE A 324 0.38 4.21 -16.77
C PHE A 324 0.11 4.63 -15.32
N MET A 325 0.82 5.66 -14.82
CA MET A 325 0.70 6.10 -13.43
C MET A 325 -0.73 6.53 -13.09
N THR A 326 -1.39 7.24 -14.00
CA THR A 326 -2.78 7.69 -13.81
C THR A 326 -3.75 6.51 -13.82
N LYS A 327 -3.60 5.58 -14.78
CA LYS A 327 -4.48 4.41 -14.91
C LYS A 327 -4.30 3.41 -13.76
N ALA A 328 -3.08 3.22 -13.30
CA ALA A 328 -2.74 2.20 -12.30
C ALA A 328 -2.67 2.75 -10.86
N GLY A 329 -2.94 4.03 -10.65
CA GLY A 329 -2.86 4.63 -9.32
C GLY A 329 -1.45 4.63 -8.73
N VAL A 330 -0.42 4.73 -9.58
CA VAL A 330 0.99 4.74 -9.18
C VAL A 330 1.43 6.15 -8.88
N ARG A 331 2.19 6.32 -7.79
CA ARG A 331 2.61 7.65 -7.31
C ARG A 331 4.04 8.02 -7.65
N GLN A 332 4.94 7.03 -7.78
CA GLN A 332 6.37 7.27 -7.99
C GLN A 332 6.96 6.22 -8.95
N VAL A 333 7.68 6.69 -9.97
CA VAL A 333 8.33 5.86 -11.01
C VAL A 333 9.66 6.49 -11.41
N GLN A 334 10.66 5.66 -11.73
CA GLN A 334 11.84 6.08 -12.49
C GLN A 334 11.96 5.26 -13.77
N LEU A 335 12.40 5.90 -14.84
CA LEU A 335 12.75 5.27 -16.13
C LEU A 335 14.14 5.75 -16.55
N ALA A 336 14.99 4.79 -16.87
CA ALA A 336 16.29 5.05 -17.48
C ALA A 336 16.48 4.21 -18.75
N ILE A 337 17.08 4.81 -19.75
CA ILE A 337 17.52 4.17 -20.98
C ILE A 337 19.00 4.51 -21.13
N ALA A 338 19.82 3.48 -21.31
CA ALA A 338 21.26 3.62 -21.48
C ALA A 338 21.74 2.87 -22.73
N ARG A 339 22.91 3.26 -23.23
CA ARG A 339 23.67 2.52 -24.24
C ARG A 339 25.11 2.43 -23.78
N ASN A 340 25.63 1.21 -23.68
CA ASN A 340 26.99 0.95 -23.17
C ASN A 340 27.24 1.63 -21.80
N GLY A 341 26.24 1.64 -20.91
CA GLY A 341 26.29 2.28 -19.59
C GLY A 341 26.16 3.80 -19.58
N SER A 342 26.13 4.47 -20.75
CA SER A 342 25.88 5.92 -20.86
C SER A 342 24.38 6.19 -20.92
N ALA A 343 23.88 7.06 -20.04
CA ALA A 343 22.47 7.41 -19.99
C ALA A 343 22.06 8.22 -21.25
N LEU A 344 21.04 7.76 -21.95
CA LEU A 344 20.34 8.50 -22.99
C LEU A 344 19.12 9.22 -22.41
N LEU A 345 18.38 8.57 -21.52
CA LEU A 345 17.27 9.13 -20.77
C LEU A 345 17.40 8.68 -19.31
N ASN A 346 17.20 9.60 -18.37
CA ASN A 346 17.16 9.31 -16.94
C ASN A 346 16.14 10.24 -16.28
N LYS A 347 14.94 9.75 -16.04
CA LYS A 347 13.81 10.53 -15.55
C LYS A 347 13.15 9.89 -14.35
N ALA A 348 12.69 10.74 -13.45
CA ALA A 348 11.85 10.38 -12.33
C ALA A 348 10.51 11.11 -12.42
N TYR A 349 9.44 10.38 -12.12
CA TYR A 349 8.06 10.84 -12.28
C TYR A 349 7.33 10.72 -10.95
N THR A 350 6.57 11.75 -10.61
CA THR A 350 5.73 11.78 -9.43
C THR A 350 4.32 12.20 -9.82
N TRP A 351 3.33 11.39 -9.44
CA TRP A 351 1.91 11.69 -9.57
C TRP A 351 1.26 11.59 -8.19
N SER A 352 1.32 12.68 -7.44
CA SER A 352 0.85 12.68 -6.06
C SER A 352 0.49 14.08 -5.57
N GLU A 353 -0.04 14.14 -4.37
CA GLU A 353 -0.34 15.36 -3.66
C GLU A 353 0.92 16.23 -3.51
N PRO A 354 0.77 17.57 -3.44
CA PRO A 354 1.91 18.49 -3.34
C PRO A 354 2.84 18.24 -2.16
N GLU A 355 2.30 17.74 -1.04
CA GLU A 355 3.02 17.46 0.20
C GLU A 355 3.97 16.26 0.09
N ARG A 356 3.73 15.37 -0.87
CA ARG A 356 4.58 14.20 -1.10
C ARG A 356 5.86 14.62 -1.80
N ALA A 357 6.99 14.10 -1.33
CA ALA A 357 8.30 14.40 -1.92
C ALA A 357 8.34 14.07 -3.42
N THR A 358 8.91 14.97 -4.22
CA THR A 358 9.16 14.73 -5.64
C THR A 358 10.25 13.68 -5.79
N THR A 359 9.96 12.63 -6.56
CA THR A 359 10.92 11.57 -6.88
C THR A 359 12.09 12.15 -7.68
N ARG A 360 13.31 11.83 -7.28
CA ARG A 360 14.55 12.22 -7.95
C ARG A 360 15.17 11.03 -8.68
N VAL A 361 15.98 11.27 -9.68
CA VAL A 361 16.63 10.22 -10.47
C VAL A 361 17.65 9.38 -9.71
N ASN A 362 18.09 9.86 -8.54
CA ASN A 362 19.02 9.16 -7.65
C ASN A 362 18.33 8.49 -6.47
N ASP A 363 17.02 8.66 -6.32
CA ASP A 363 16.27 7.97 -5.28
C ASP A 363 16.30 6.46 -5.54
N THR A 364 16.28 5.68 -4.46
CA THR A 364 16.40 4.21 -4.52
C THR A 364 15.05 3.54 -4.31
N PHE A 365 14.77 2.56 -5.16
CA PHE A 365 13.58 1.71 -5.13
C PHE A 365 13.99 0.28 -4.80
N LEU A 366 13.20 -0.43 -4.04
CA LEU A 366 13.41 -1.86 -3.79
C LEU A 366 13.37 -2.62 -5.12
N LEU A 367 14.40 -3.44 -5.36
CA LEU A 367 14.58 -4.15 -6.60
C LEU A 367 13.81 -5.47 -6.69
N ALA A 368 13.40 -6.00 -5.54
CA ALA A 368 12.81 -7.34 -5.47
C ALA A 368 13.71 -8.35 -6.21
N SER A 369 13.15 -9.20 -7.08
CA SER A 369 13.90 -10.26 -7.77
C SER A 369 15.00 -9.79 -8.72
N ASN A 370 15.09 -8.51 -9.06
CA ASN A 370 16.27 -8.00 -9.76
C ASN A 370 17.53 -8.07 -8.89
N SER A 371 17.42 -8.18 -7.55
CA SER A 371 18.56 -8.48 -6.65
C SER A 371 19.31 -9.75 -7.03
N LYS A 372 18.63 -10.74 -7.61
CA LYS A 372 19.23 -12.02 -8.02
C LYS A 372 20.29 -11.87 -9.11
N ALA A 373 20.13 -10.90 -10.02
CA ALA A 373 21.13 -10.64 -11.04
C ALA A 373 22.46 -10.18 -10.42
N PHE A 374 22.40 -9.34 -9.39
CA PHE A 374 23.60 -8.92 -8.64
C PHE A 374 24.25 -10.09 -7.91
N CYS A 375 23.46 -11.02 -7.36
CA CYS A 375 23.98 -12.23 -6.74
C CYS A 375 24.66 -13.14 -7.77
N ALA A 376 24.06 -13.32 -8.94
CA ALA A 376 24.65 -14.09 -10.03
C ALA A 376 25.98 -13.48 -10.51
N ALA A 377 26.07 -12.15 -10.61
CA ALA A 377 27.33 -11.47 -10.94
C ALA A 377 28.42 -11.71 -9.87
N ALA A 378 28.05 -11.74 -8.58
CA ALA A 378 28.97 -12.11 -7.51
C ALA A 378 29.44 -13.57 -7.63
N ILE A 379 28.57 -14.51 -7.98
CA ILE A 379 28.94 -15.91 -8.25
C ILE A 379 29.85 -15.99 -9.47
N GLN A 380 29.53 -15.27 -10.57
CA GLN A 380 30.40 -15.23 -11.75
C GLN A 380 31.82 -14.78 -11.39
N SER A 381 31.98 -13.74 -10.61
CA SER A 381 33.29 -13.26 -10.19
C SER A 381 34.07 -14.29 -9.38
N LEU A 382 33.40 -15.19 -8.66
CA LEU A 382 34.00 -16.30 -7.92
C LEU A 382 34.34 -17.48 -8.85
N TYR A 383 33.60 -17.70 -9.93
CA TYR A 383 33.96 -18.64 -11.00
C TYR A 383 35.23 -18.16 -11.72
N ASP A 384 35.30 -16.89 -12.10
CA ASP A 384 36.46 -16.30 -12.78
C ASP A 384 37.72 -16.35 -11.89
N ALA A 385 37.54 -16.23 -10.56
CA ALA A 385 38.63 -16.37 -9.59
C ALA A 385 38.99 -17.82 -9.24
N GLY A 386 38.31 -18.82 -9.82
CA GLY A 386 38.51 -20.24 -9.53
C GLY A 386 38.17 -20.68 -8.10
N LYS A 387 37.36 -19.87 -7.40
CA LYS A 387 36.97 -20.10 -6.00
C LYS A 387 35.66 -20.91 -5.86
N LEU A 388 34.83 -20.90 -6.90
CA LEU A 388 33.63 -21.72 -7.03
C LEU A 388 33.64 -22.36 -8.43
N THR A 389 32.88 -23.45 -8.55
CA THR A 389 32.58 -24.10 -9.84
C THR A 389 31.09 -24.38 -9.90
N PRO A 390 30.49 -24.58 -11.09
CA PRO A 390 29.10 -25.00 -11.23
C PRO A 390 28.75 -26.23 -10.38
N ASP A 391 29.66 -27.19 -10.24
CA ASP A 391 29.45 -28.45 -9.52
C ASP A 391 29.75 -28.37 -8.02
N THR A 392 30.18 -27.22 -7.51
CA THR A 392 30.42 -27.03 -6.07
C THR A 392 29.16 -27.34 -5.29
N LYS A 393 29.23 -28.25 -4.32
CA LYS A 393 28.13 -28.64 -3.45
C LYS A 393 27.88 -27.57 -2.40
N ALA A 394 26.62 -27.10 -2.28
CA ALA A 394 26.30 -25.94 -1.49
C ALA A 394 26.43 -26.20 0.04
N TYR A 395 25.74 -27.18 0.58
CA TYR A 395 25.74 -27.42 2.02
C TYR A 395 27.06 -27.99 2.54
N PRO A 396 27.74 -28.94 1.85
CA PRO A 396 29.09 -29.36 2.23
C PRO A 396 30.11 -28.22 2.29
N LEU A 397 30.03 -27.24 1.36
CA LEU A 397 30.89 -26.04 1.40
C LEU A 397 30.65 -25.21 2.67
N LEU A 398 29.43 -25.20 3.19
CA LEU A 398 29.07 -24.51 4.43
C LEU A 398 29.35 -25.32 5.69
N ASN A 399 29.94 -26.54 5.58
CA ASN A 399 30.17 -27.51 6.66
C ASN A 399 28.89 -28.00 7.34
N TYR A 400 27.74 -28.01 6.64
CA TYR A 400 26.52 -28.63 7.10
C TYR A 400 26.62 -30.13 7.02
N THR A 401 26.09 -30.84 8.01
CA THR A 401 26.12 -32.31 8.10
C THR A 401 24.81 -32.82 8.72
N ASN A 402 24.45 -34.07 8.37
CA ASN A 402 23.24 -34.73 8.86
C ASN A 402 21.92 -34.00 8.47
N PRO A 403 21.66 -33.80 7.17
CA PRO A 403 20.42 -33.20 6.69
C PRO A 403 19.19 -34.04 7.03
N LEU A 404 18.02 -33.39 7.10
CA LEU A 404 16.75 -34.13 7.13
C LEU A 404 16.59 -34.99 5.87
N ASP A 405 16.93 -34.47 4.73
CA ASP A 405 16.92 -35.15 3.43
C ASP A 405 18.34 -35.25 2.87
N PRO A 406 18.90 -36.49 2.73
CA PRO A 406 20.26 -36.67 2.25
C PRO A 406 20.54 -36.08 0.86
N ARG A 407 19.51 -35.88 0.02
CA ARG A 407 19.65 -35.27 -1.30
C ARG A 407 20.06 -33.80 -1.20
N SER A 408 19.85 -33.13 -0.06
CA SER A 408 20.28 -31.74 0.14
C SER A 408 21.79 -31.56 -0.02
N ASP A 409 22.61 -32.56 0.36
CA ASP A 409 24.05 -32.52 0.21
C ASP A 409 24.51 -32.59 -1.26
N GLU A 410 23.61 -32.96 -2.16
CA GLU A 410 23.87 -33.05 -3.59
C GLU A 410 23.60 -31.76 -4.37
N ILE A 411 22.99 -30.78 -3.74
CA ILE A 411 22.63 -29.49 -4.37
C ILE A 411 23.91 -28.75 -4.79
N THR A 412 24.00 -28.38 -6.08
CA THR A 412 25.12 -27.63 -6.64
C THR A 412 24.82 -26.14 -6.78
N VAL A 413 25.87 -25.32 -6.91
CA VAL A 413 25.79 -23.90 -7.21
C VAL A 413 24.98 -23.65 -8.49
N GLN A 414 25.21 -24.47 -9.54
CA GLN A 414 24.48 -24.34 -10.80
C GLN A 414 22.99 -24.61 -10.63
N GLN A 415 22.62 -25.65 -9.90
CA GLN A 415 21.21 -25.97 -9.63
C GLN A 415 20.50 -24.85 -8.85
N LEU A 416 21.20 -24.14 -7.96
CA LEU A 416 20.66 -22.95 -7.28
C LEU A 416 20.44 -21.79 -8.26
N LEU A 417 21.42 -21.51 -9.14
CA LEU A 417 21.31 -20.47 -10.17
C LEU A 417 20.14 -20.73 -11.13
N ASP A 418 19.96 -22.00 -11.51
CA ASP A 418 18.95 -22.46 -12.49
C ASP A 418 17.58 -22.74 -11.88
N HIS A 419 17.42 -22.57 -10.55
CA HIS A 419 16.17 -22.89 -9.84
C HIS A 419 15.76 -24.37 -9.97
N THR A 420 16.72 -25.30 -9.97
CA THR A 420 16.49 -26.74 -10.04
C THR A 420 16.97 -27.47 -8.78
N ALA A 421 17.08 -26.76 -7.64
CA ALA A 421 17.68 -27.28 -6.41
C ALA A 421 16.77 -28.23 -5.59
N GLY A 422 15.54 -28.49 -6.03
CA GLY A 422 14.66 -29.46 -5.36
C GLY A 422 13.59 -28.88 -4.45
N PHE A 423 13.48 -27.54 -4.37
CA PHE A 423 12.47 -26.84 -3.55
C PHE A 423 11.31 -26.38 -4.41
N LYS A 424 10.07 -26.73 -4.02
CA LYS A 424 8.84 -26.36 -4.73
C LYS A 424 7.96 -25.46 -3.86
N ARG A 425 8.01 -24.16 -4.11
CA ARG A 425 7.30 -23.16 -3.29
C ARG A 425 5.78 -23.36 -3.26
N SER A 426 5.19 -24.02 -4.26
CA SER A 426 3.77 -24.36 -4.28
C SER A 426 3.42 -25.54 -3.35
N VAL A 427 4.41 -26.25 -2.84
CA VAL A 427 4.27 -27.40 -1.91
C VAL A 427 4.79 -27.02 -0.53
N SER A 428 6.06 -26.66 -0.42
CA SER A 428 6.75 -26.38 0.85
C SER A 428 6.73 -24.89 1.26
N GLY A 429 6.18 -24.02 0.44
CA GLY A 429 6.26 -22.57 0.63
C GLY A 429 7.57 -21.97 0.12
N ASP A 430 7.67 -20.64 0.18
CA ASP A 430 8.91 -19.92 -0.13
C ASP A 430 9.47 -19.34 1.19
N PRO A 431 10.62 -19.83 1.68
CA PRO A 431 11.18 -19.43 2.97
C PRO A 431 11.40 -17.93 3.11
N ALA A 432 11.59 -17.20 2.01
CA ALA A 432 11.70 -15.76 2.04
C ALA A 432 10.43 -15.06 2.56
N TYR A 433 9.26 -15.70 2.41
CA TYR A 433 7.95 -15.21 2.91
C TYR A 433 7.48 -15.95 4.17
N MET A 434 8.28 -16.88 4.70
CA MET A 434 7.98 -17.67 5.90
C MET A 434 8.83 -17.27 7.10
N MET A 435 9.51 -16.12 7.04
CA MET A 435 10.52 -15.76 8.04
C MET A 435 9.95 -15.55 9.43
N ARG A 436 8.67 -15.16 9.56
CA ARG A 436 8.00 -15.14 10.87
C ARG A 436 7.87 -16.56 11.46
N ASP A 437 7.38 -17.51 10.68
CA ASP A 437 7.17 -18.89 11.14
C ASP A 437 8.51 -19.58 11.46
N ILE A 438 9.53 -19.29 10.63
CA ILE A 438 10.91 -19.75 10.87
C ILE A 438 11.45 -19.14 12.18
N ALA A 439 11.22 -17.86 12.44
CA ALA A 439 11.63 -17.23 13.71
C ALA A 439 10.92 -17.86 14.92
N LEU A 440 9.63 -18.14 14.81
CA LEU A 440 8.88 -18.84 15.86
C LEU A 440 9.44 -20.24 16.09
N ALA A 441 9.76 -20.99 15.02
CA ALA A 441 10.30 -22.33 15.13
C ALA A 441 11.74 -22.38 15.67
N GLN A 442 12.63 -21.48 15.22
CA GLN A 442 14.06 -21.51 15.53
C GLN A 442 14.44 -20.72 16.78
N THR A 443 13.68 -19.66 17.13
CA THR A 443 14.02 -18.73 18.20
C THR A 443 12.89 -18.48 19.19
N ASN A 444 11.80 -19.25 19.11
CA ASN A 444 10.55 -18.98 19.84
C ASN A 444 10.05 -17.53 19.63
N GLY A 445 10.33 -16.93 18.47
CA GLY A 445 9.92 -15.57 18.11
C GLY A 445 10.65 -14.45 18.85
N SER A 446 11.72 -14.74 19.58
CA SER A 446 12.44 -13.73 20.37
C SER A 446 13.14 -12.65 19.53
N ARG A 447 13.30 -12.89 18.24
CA ARG A 447 13.84 -11.97 17.21
C ARG A 447 13.39 -12.37 15.82
N ALA A 448 13.59 -11.50 14.86
CA ALA A 448 13.45 -11.82 13.44
C ALA A 448 14.39 -12.96 13.02
N ALA A 449 13.96 -13.77 12.04
CA ALA A 449 14.81 -14.79 11.45
C ALA A 449 15.95 -14.14 10.65
N THR A 450 17.16 -14.67 10.85
CA THR A 450 18.35 -14.36 10.04
C THR A 450 18.46 -15.30 8.84
N LEU A 451 19.36 -14.99 7.92
CA LEU A 451 19.69 -15.90 6.81
C LEU A 451 20.14 -17.28 7.32
N THR A 452 20.90 -17.33 8.41
CA THR A 452 21.33 -18.61 9.03
C THR A 452 20.13 -19.41 9.54
N ASP A 453 19.19 -18.77 10.26
CA ASP A 453 17.99 -19.48 10.74
C ASP A 453 17.18 -20.08 9.58
N VAL A 454 17.09 -19.37 8.46
CA VAL A 454 16.40 -19.87 7.27
C VAL A 454 17.12 -21.08 6.67
N ILE A 455 18.46 -21.03 6.57
CA ILE A 455 19.27 -22.14 6.04
C ILE A 455 19.18 -23.37 6.97
N ASP A 456 19.29 -23.15 8.28
CA ASP A 456 19.15 -24.22 9.29
C ASP A 456 17.77 -24.88 9.21
N TYR A 457 16.71 -24.08 9.11
CA TYR A 457 15.34 -24.59 8.94
C TYR A 457 15.22 -25.45 7.67
N MET A 458 15.70 -24.95 6.55
CA MET A 458 15.62 -25.66 5.25
C MET A 458 16.44 -26.93 5.23
N TYR A 459 17.57 -26.98 5.92
CA TYR A 459 18.44 -28.15 5.92
C TYR A 459 18.02 -29.22 6.93
N TYR A 460 17.58 -28.80 8.14
CA TYR A 460 17.29 -29.71 9.24
C TYR A 460 15.79 -30.01 9.43
N SER A 461 14.91 -29.21 8.83
CA SER A 461 13.46 -29.32 9.11
C SER A 461 12.60 -29.46 7.84
N GLN A 462 13.14 -29.16 6.64
CA GLN A 462 12.39 -29.16 5.40
C GLN A 462 12.97 -30.18 4.41
N PRO A 463 12.24 -31.28 4.05
CA PRO A 463 12.70 -32.19 3.00
C PRO A 463 12.60 -31.54 1.61
N LEU A 464 13.36 -32.06 0.66
CA LEU A 464 13.23 -31.66 -0.75
C LEU A 464 11.93 -32.20 -1.36
N ASP A 465 11.29 -31.40 -2.19
CA ASP A 465 10.06 -31.77 -2.89
C ASP A 465 10.33 -32.66 -4.12
N TYR A 466 11.52 -32.50 -4.74
CA TYR A 466 11.98 -33.33 -5.87
C TYR A 466 13.51 -33.48 -5.83
N THR A 467 14.07 -34.33 -6.69
CA THR A 467 15.51 -34.55 -6.76
C THR A 467 16.20 -33.34 -7.40
N PRO A 468 17.30 -32.81 -6.84
CA PRO A 468 18.06 -31.74 -7.45
C PRO A 468 18.43 -32.02 -8.92
N GLY A 469 18.08 -31.10 -9.81
CA GLY A 469 18.30 -31.19 -11.24
C GLY A 469 17.14 -31.78 -12.06
N GLU A 470 16.10 -32.35 -11.42
CA GLU A 470 14.98 -32.98 -12.15
C GLU A 470 13.94 -32.00 -12.67
N ASP A 471 13.64 -30.94 -11.92
CA ASP A 471 12.55 -30.02 -12.27
C ASP A 471 12.96 -28.57 -12.01
N TYR A 472 12.32 -27.66 -12.72
CA TYR A 472 12.47 -26.20 -12.52
C TYR A 472 11.36 -25.67 -11.64
N GLU A 473 11.72 -25.03 -10.53
CA GLU A 473 10.78 -24.30 -9.70
C GLU A 473 11.44 -23.03 -9.17
N TYR A 474 10.91 -21.89 -9.61
CA TYR A 474 11.42 -20.59 -9.17
C TYR A 474 11.29 -20.42 -7.65
N GLY A 475 12.39 -20.16 -6.93
CA GLY A 475 12.43 -19.96 -5.48
C GLY A 475 13.40 -18.85 -5.08
N ASN A 476 13.02 -18.05 -4.08
CA ASN A 476 13.91 -17.03 -3.51
C ASN A 476 15.03 -17.66 -2.69
N TYR A 477 14.74 -18.77 -2.03
CA TYR A 477 15.70 -19.47 -1.18
C TYR A 477 17.00 -19.82 -1.93
N ASN A 478 16.94 -20.21 -3.19
CA ASN A 478 18.11 -20.53 -3.98
C ASN A 478 19.17 -19.41 -3.95
N TYR A 479 18.73 -18.17 -4.11
CA TYR A 479 19.61 -17.00 -4.13
C TYR A 479 19.96 -16.48 -2.71
N MET A 480 19.15 -16.81 -1.72
CA MET A 480 19.52 -16.62 -0.31
C MET A 480 20.71 -17.54 0.04
N LEU A 481 20.65 -18.82 -0.34
CA LEU A 481 21.73 -19.77 -0.13
C LEU A 481 22.98 -19.39 -0.94
N LEU A 482 22.86 -18.97 -2.20
CA LEU A 482 23.97 -18.45 -3.00
C LEU A 482 24.69 -17.28 -2.31
N SER A 483 23.98 -16.35 -1.73
CA SER A 483 24.60 -15.23 -1.00
C SER A 483 25.42 -15.71 0.21
N ARG A 484 24.97 -16.76 0.89
CA ARG A 484 25.72 -17.39 1.99
C ARG A 484 26.99 -18.11 1.51
N LEU A 485 26.94 -18.75 0.31
CA LEU A 485 28.13 -19.36 -0.30
C LEU A 485 29.20 -18.30 -0.61
N VAL A 486 28.79 -17.10 -1.09
CA VAL A 486 29.71 -15.97 -1.28
C VAL A 486 30.44 -15.65 0.03
N GLU A 487 29.72 -15.56 1.15
CA GLU A 487 30.32 -15.30 2.47
C GLU A 487 31.31 -16.39 2.89
N ALA A 488 30.94 -17.66 2.72
CA ALA A 488 31.77 -18.79 3.11
C ALA A 488 33.11 -18.81 2.34
N VAL A 489 33.08 -18.53 1.02
CA VAL A 489 34.24 -18.58 0.15
C VAL A 489 35.15 -17.35 0.30
N THR A 490 34.57 -16.20 0.63
CA THR A 490 35.31 -14.93 0.70
C THR A 490 35.70 -14.53 2.11
N ALA A 491 35.09 -15.11 3.14
CA ALA A 491 35.14 -14.71 4.53
C ALA A 491 34.72 -13.24 4.76
N LEU A 492 33.93 -12.68 3.84
CA LEU A 492 33.37 -11.32 3.92
C LEU A 492 31.85 -11.41 3.97
N PRO A 493 31.15 -10.49 4.67
CA PRO A 493 29.70 -10.36 4.52
C PRO A 493 29.33 -10.20 3.04
N TYR A 494 28.22 -10.80 2.61
CA TYR A 494 27.77 -10.77 1.21
C TYR A 494 27.71 -9.34 0.65
N TRP A 495 27.14 -8.40 1.42
CA TRP A 495 27.09 -7.00 1.01
C TRP A 495 28.47 -6.38 0.79
N THR A 496 29.42 -6.68 1.65
CA THR A 496 30.80 -6.16 1.52
C THR A 496 31.45 -6.68 0.24
N TYR A 497 31.32 -7.98 -0.04
CA TYR A 497 31.83 -8.57 -1.27
C TYR A 497 31.16 -7.98 -2.50
N LEU A 498 29.82 -7.93 -2.54
CA LEU A 498 29.06 -7.35 -3.64
C LEU A 498 29.49 -5.90 -3.91
N SER A 499 29.59 -5.08 -2.84
CA SER A 499 30.00 -3.67 -2.95
C SER A 499 31.38 -3.49 -3.55
N THR A 500 32.36 -4.29 -3.11
CA THR A 500 33.76 -4.10 -3.51
C THR A 500 34.13 -4.81 -4.81
N ALA A 501 33.58 -6.02 -5.04
CA ALA A 501 33.94 -6.84 -6.19
C ALA A 501 33.09 -6.55 -7.45
N ILE A 502 31.84 -6.06 -7.27
CA ILE A 502 30.91 -5.84 -8.37
C ILE A 502 30.54 -4.35 -8.49
N LEU A 503 29.95 -3.76 -7.42
CA LEU A 503 29.40 -2.43 -7.54
C LEU A 503 30.46 -1.34 -7.71
N GLN A 504 31.62 -1.47 -7.07
CA GLN A 504 32.71 -0.49 -7.17
C GLN A 504 33.34 -0.48 -8.57
N PRO A 505 33.70 -1.61 -9.19
CA PRO A 505 34.19 -1.64 -10.57
C PRO A 505 33.17 -1.11 -11.58
N ASP A 506 31.88 -1.29 -11.31
CA ASP A 506 30.79 -0.81 -12.17
C ASP A 506 30.42 0.66 -11.94
N GLY A 507 30.97 1.31 -10.90
CA GLY A 507 30.63 2.68 -10.53
C GLY A 507 29.23 2.81 -9.93
N LEU A 508 28.70 1.75 -9.30
CA LEU A 508 27.32 1.66 -8.79
C LEU A 508 27.21 1.78 -7.26
N THR A 509 28.31 1.89 -6.52
CA THR A 509 28.33 1.85 -5.05
C THR A 509 27.41 2.90 -4.39
N ALA A 510 27.25 4.07 -5.00
CA ALA A 510 26.37 5.13 -4.48
C ALA A 510 24.91 5.00 -4.93
N SER A 511 24.62 4.06 -5.84
CA SER A 511 23.31 3.95 -6.50
C SER A 511 22.60 2.63 -6.20
N VAL A 512 23.26 1.71 -5.51
CA VAL A 512 22.71 0.42 -5.04
C VAL A 512 22.94 0.33 -3.54
N ILE A 513 21.91 -0.02 -2.80
CA ILE A 513 21.96 -0.13 -1.34
C ILE A 513 21.29 -1.42 -0.85
N ARG A 514 21.53 -1.77 0.40
CA ARG A 514 20.72 -2.73 1.14
C ARG A 514 19.42 -2.04 1.55
N TRP A 515 18.30 -2.72 1.37
CA TRP A 515 17.03 -2.18 1.82
C TRP A 515 16.76 -2.58 3.27
N PRO A 516 16.67 -1.62 4.21
CA PRO A 516 16.30 -1.95 5.58
C PRO A 516 14.83 -2.37 5.67
N THR A 517 14.53 -3.44 6.39
CA THR A 517 13.12 -3.80 6.68
C THR A 517 12.49 -2.83 7.67
N ASP A 518 13.30 -2.27 8.58
CA ASP A 518 12.86 -1.27 9.54
C ASP A 518 12.66 0.09 8.87
N PRO A 519 11.42 0.64 8.84
CA PRO A 519 11.16 1.93 8.22
C PRO A 519 11.92 3.08 8.88
N SER A 520 12.28 2.97 10.18
CA SER A 520 13.06 3.99 10.87
C SER A 520 14.51 4.10 10.39
N ALA A 521 15.01 3.08 9.71
CA ALA A 521 16.34 3.04 9.11
C ALA A 521 16.37 3.53 7.65
N HIS A 522 15.22 3.94 7.09
CA HIS A 522 15.16 4.46 5.73
C HIS A 522 15.79 5.84 5.63
N ALA A 523 16.65 6.02 4.65
CA ALA A 523 17.24 7.33 4.32
C ALA A 523 16.25 8.20 3.52
N ALA A 524 16.51 9.49 3.44
CA ALA A 524 15.64 10.45 2.75
C ALA A 524 15.55 10.25 1.21
N ASP A 525 16.46 9.48 0.62
CA ASP A 525 16.47 9.08 -0.78
C ASP A 525 15.89 7.66 -1.01
N ASN A 526 15.40 7.00 0.05
CA ASN A 526 14.62 5.78 -0.11
C ASN A 526 13.18 6.14 -0.46
N VAL A 527 12.72 5.66 -1.59
CA VAL A 527 11.33 5.90 -2.00
C VAL A 527 10.39 5.12 -1.12
N VAL A 528 9.36 5.78 -0.61
CA VAL A 528 8.34 5.13 0.22
C VAL A 528 7.59 4.11 -0.64
N GLN A 529 7.68 2.85 -0.21
CA GLN A 529 6.96 1.75 -0.84
C GLN A 529 5.50 1.74 -0.38
N GLU A 530 4.60 1.42 -1.27
CA GLU A 530 3.16 1.43 -1.00
C GLU A 530 2.53 0.06 -1.27
N SER A 531 1.80 -0.45 -0.27
CA SER A 531 0.94 -1.62 -0.40
C SER A 531 -0.33 -1.42 0.42
N GLN A 532 -1.45 -1.94 -0.09
CA GLN A 532 -2.73 -1.93 0.62
C GLN A 532 -2.85 -3.07 1.64
N SER A 533 -1.95 -4.07 1.58
CA SER A 533 -2.04 -5.27 2.38
C SER A 533 -1.24 -5.18 3.67
N THR A 534 -1.74 -5.85 4.70
CA THR A 534 -1.10 -6.05 6.00
C THR A 534 -1.01 -7.53 6.33
N GLY A 535 -0.12 -7.89 7.24
CA GLY A 535 0.02 -9.26 7.73
C GLY A 535 0.89 -9.33 8.98
N PRO A 536 1.01 -10.52 9.58
CA PRO A 536 1.81 -10.71 10.78
C PRO A 536 3.26 -10.28 10.57
N SER A 537 3.83 -9.58 11.55
CA SER A 537 5.19 -9.05 11.45
C SER A 537 6.25 -10.16 11.40
N ALA A 538 7.08 -10.15 10.35
CA ALA A 538 8.29 -10.99 10.31
C ALA A 538 9.45 -10.38 11.10
N ARG A 539 9.44 -9.07 11.32
CA ARG A 539 10.44 -8.33 12.10
C ARG A 539 10.29 -8.55 13.60
N GLU A 540 9.06 -8.54 14.05
CA GLU A 540 8.65 -8.69 15.45
C GLU A 540 7.65 -9.86 15.54
N PRO A 541 8.15 -11.12 15.53
CA PRO A 541 7.29 -12.28 15.31
C PRO A 541 6.20 -12.51 16.37
N LEU A 542 6.38 -11.95 17.57
CA LEU A 542 5.42 -12.04 18.68
C LEU A 542 4.45 -10.85 18.72
N GLU A 543 4.65 -9.83 17.86
CA GLU A 543 3.71 -8.71 17.77
C GLU A 543 2.34 -9.23 17.31
N PRO A 544 1.27 -9.02 18.09
CA PRO A 544 -0.06 -9.53 17.75
C PRO A 544 -0.73 -8.74 16.60
N LEU A 545 -0.37 -7.46 16.42
CA LEU A 545 -1.00 -6.61 15.41
C LEU A 545 -0.34 -6.79 14.04
N PRO A 546 -1.14 -6.87 12.97
CA PRO A 546 -0.64 -6.86 11.61
C PRO A 546 0.08 -5.55 11.28
N VAL A 547 1.15 -5.65 10.51
CA VAL A 547 1.89 -4.51 9.97
C VAL A 547 1.76 -4.45 8.45
N ALA A 548 2.02 -3.29 7.85
CA ALA A 548 2.03 -3.18 6.39
C ALA A 548 2.98 -4.21 5.75
N HIS A 549 2.56 -4.81 4.65
CA HIS A 549 3.39 -5.77 3.90
C HIS A 549 4.77 -5.21 3.57
N VAL A 550 4.87 -3.91 3.28
CA VAL A 550 6.13 -3.24 2.96
C VAL A 550 7.12 -3.16 4.13
N PHE A 551 6.66 -3.40 5.35
CA PHE A 551 7.45 -3.37 6.59
C PHE A 551 7.56 -4.73 7.29
N GLY A 552 7.47 -5.80 6.52
CA GLY A 552 7.61 -7.18 7.00
C GLY A 552 6.30 -7.93 7.22
N GLY A 553 5.14 -7.31 6.99
CA GLY A 553 3.84 -7.99 7.03
C GLY A 553 3.63 -8.97 5.86
N ASP A 554 4.49 -8.94 4.85
CA ASP A 554 4.53 -9.92 3.76
C ASP A 554 5.34 -11.19 4.11
N GLY A 555 5.81 -11.28 5.34
CA GLY A 555 6.61 -12.41 5.84
C GLY A 555 8.10 -12.30 5.55
N GLN A 556 8.60 -11.21 4.94
CA GLN A 556 10.01 -11.02 4.60
C GLN A 556 10.75 -10.14 5.60
N VAL A 557 12.00 -10.50 5.86
CA VAL A 557 13.02 -9.63 6.46
C VAL A 557 14.05 -9.33 5.37
N LYS A 558 13.99 -8.13 4.76
CA LYS A 558 14.78 -7.79 3.57
C LYS A 558 16.29 -7.90 3.81
N ASP A 559 16.73 -7.60 5.04
CA ASP A 559 18.14 -7.72 5.45
C ASP A 559 18.68 -9.17 5.33
N ALA A 560 17.82 -10.17 5.51
CA ALA A 560 18.18 -11.58 5.36
C ALA A 560 18.01 -12.10 3.92
N THR A 561 17.39 -11.33 3.03
CA THR A 561 17.08 -11.75 1.65
C THR A 561 17.90 -11.01 0.59
N LEU A 562 19.04 -10.41 0.95
CA LEU A 562 19.84 -9.54 0.07
C LEU A 562 20.18 -10.17 -1.29
N GLY A 563 20.57 -11.45 -1.32
CA GLY A 563 20.87 -12.16 -2.57
C GLY A 563 19.65 -12.40 -3.46
N ALA A 564 18.43 -12.33 -2.89
CA ALA A 564 17.20 -12.70 -3.57
C ALA A 564 16.28 -11.50 -3.89
N THR A 565 16.02 -10.64 -2.89
CA THR A 565 14.99 -9.59 -3.00
C THR A 565 15.33 -8.27 -2.27
N GLY A 566 16.37 -8.23 -1.44
CA GLY A 566 16.61 -7.17 -0.45
C GLY A 566 17.49 -6.01 -0.90
N LEU A 567 17.84 -5.88 -2.19
CA LEU A 567 18.58 -4.74 -2.72
C LEU A 567 17.63 -3.64 -3.20
N ALA A 568 18.11 -2.40 -3.16
CA ALA A 568 17.45 -1.27 -3.79
C ALA A 568 18.42 -0.47 -4.66
N ALA A 569 17.89 0.15 -5.72
CA ALA A 569 18.67 0.97 -6.63
C ALA A 569 17.79 1.97 -7.39
N SER A 570 18.46 2.92 -8.08
CA SER A 570 17.81 3.75 -9.10
C SER A 570 17.61 3.00 -10.41
N ALA A 571 16.68 3.44 -11.25
CA ALA A 571 16.48 2.87 -12.60
C ALA A 571 17.74 2.94 -13.47
N LEU A 572 18.52 4.01 -13.35
CA LEU A 572 19.77 4.14 -14.09
C LEU A 572 20.82 3.12 -13.63
N ALA A 573 20.85 2.79 -12.33
CA ALA A 573 21.74 1.75 -11.84
C ALA A 573 21.41 0.37 -12.42
N LEU A 574 20.10 0.06 -12.57
CA LEU A 574 19.67 -1.16 -13.25
C LEU A 574 20.12 -1.19 -14.72
N ALA A 575 19.88 -0.12 -15.47
CA ALA A 575 20.29 -0.04 -16.88
C ALA A 575 21.82 -0.15 -17.04
N ARG A 576 22.61 0.47 -16.16
CA ARG A 576 24.07 0.35 -16.16
C ARG A 576 24.58 -1.03 -15.78
N PHE A 577 23.92 -1.68 -14.83
CA PHE A 577 24.23 -3.06 -14.46
C PHE A 577 23.95 -4.00 -15.64
N ALA A 578 22.78 -3.86 -16.28
CA ALA A 578 22.38 -4.64 -17.45
C ALA A 578 23.34 -4.49 -18.63
N ALA A 579 24.02 -3.34 -18.77
CA ALA A 579 25.02 -3.12 -19.81
C ALA A 579 26.29 -3.98 -19.66
N ARG A 580 26.50 -4.63 -18.51
CA ARG A 580 27.71 -5.39 -18.20
C ARG A 580 27.45 -6.84 -17.84
N HIS A 581 26.34 -7.15 -17.21
CA HIS A 581 26.03 -8.45 -16.63
C HIS A 581 24.77 -9.05 -17.26
N ALA A 582 24.67 -10.37 -17.23
CA ALA A 582 23.49 -11.09 -17.68
C ALA A 582 22.28 -10.77 -16.77
N ALA A 583 21.12 -10.63 -17.37
CA ALA A 583 19.87 -10.48 -16.62
C ALA A 583 19.47 -11.76 -15.87
N TYR A 584 19.81 -12.93 -16.43
CA TYR A 584 19.60 -14.25 -15.84
C TYR A 584 20.90 -15.06 -15.82
N GLY A 585 21.08 -15.83 -14.72
CA GLY A 585 22.25 -16.67 -14.54
C GLY A 585 23.53 -15.85 -14.42
N VAL A 586 24.65 -16.49 -14.76
CA VAL A 586 26.00 -15.93 -14.74
C VAL A 586 26.45 -15.54 -16.16
N GLY A 587 27.42 -14.65 -16.26
CA GLY A 587 28.03 -14.27 -17.53
C GLY A 587 27.99 -12.78 -17.84
N PRO A 588 28.57 -12.37 -18.98
CA PRO A 588 28.55 -11.00 -19.45
C PRO A 588 27.14 -10.60 -19.90
N ARG A 589 26.99 -9.32 -20.30
CA ARG A 589 25.72 -8.82 -20.87
C ARG A 589 25.16 -9.80 -21.90
N SER A 590 23.91 -10.16 -21.74
CA SER A 590 23.13 -10.96 -22.69
C SER A 590 21.76 -10.30 -22.91
N THR A 591 21.21 -10.45 -24.13
CA THR A 591 19.85 -9.97 -24.40
C THR A 591 18.83 -10.69 -23.56
N GLY A 592 17.87 -9.94 -23.05
CA GLY A 592 16.79 -10.45 -22.22
C GLY A 592 16.43 -9.52 -21.09
N TYR A 593 15.26 -9.73 -20.52
CA TYR A 593 14.76 -8.90 -19.44
C TYR A 593 14.53 -9.70 -18.16
N ARG A 594 14.62 -9.03 -17.03
CA ARG A 594 14.25 -9.54 -15.71
C ARG A 594 13.27 -8.59 -15.03
N THR A 595 12.27 -9.16 -14.37
CA THR A 595 11.34 -8.39 -13.54
C THR A 595 11.58 -8.66 -12.06
N GLY A 596 11.26 -7.67 -11.23
CA GLY A 596 11.19 -7.81 -9.79
C GLY A 596 9.78 -7.47 -9.30
N THR A 597 9.23 -8.29 -8.41
CA THR A 597 7.95 -8.03 -7.76
C THR A 597 7.97 -8.45 -6.30
N THR A 598 7.57 -7.55 -5.43
CA THR A 598 7.28 -7.80 -4.02
C THR A 598 6.32 -6.72 -3.54
N SER A 599 5.81 -6.83 -2.32
CA SER A 599 4.97 -5.76 -1.75
C SER A 599 5.69 -4.43 -1.81
N GLY A 600 5.02 -3.41 -2.38
CA GLY A 600 5.58 -2.07 -2.54
C GLY A 600 6.63 -1.90 -3.63
N ALA A 601 6.83 -2.88 -4.51
CA ALA A 601 7.79 -2.72 -5.61
C ALA A 601 7.44 -3.55 -6.84
N ARG A 602 7.61 -2.92 -8.00
CA ARG A 602 7.64 -3.56 -9.32
C ARG A 602 8.80 -2.96 -10.11
N THR A 603 9.66 -3.82 -10.67
CA THR A 603 10.85 -3.36 -11.38
C THR A 603 11.09 -4.14 -12.67
N TYR A 604 11.73 -3.49 -13.63
CA TYR A 604 12.07 -4.06 -14.92
C TYR A 604 13.51 -3.67 -15.29
N MET A 605 14.28 -4.64 -15.69
CA MET A 605 15.63 -4.49 -16.24
C MET A 605 15.67 -5.25 -17.57
N ASP A 606 16.07 -4.58 -18.64
CA ASP A 606 16.09 -5.17 -19.99
C ASP A 606 17.39 -4.81 -20.72
N SER A 607 18.09 -5.83 -21.19
CA SER A 607 19.20 -5.72 -22.13
C SER A 607 18.69 -6.05 -23.53
N ARG A 608 18.39 -5.02 -24.30
CA ARG A 608 17.75 -5.15 -25.61
C ARG A 608 18.76 -5.59 -26.69
N TRP A 609 18.19 -6.18 -27.73
CA TRP A 609 18.92 -6.65 -28.91
C TRP A 609 19.58 -5.51 -29.71
N ASP A 610 19.04 -4.28 -29.63
CA ASP A 610 19.54 -3.07 -30.31
C ASP A 610 20.66 -2.34 -29.53
N GLY A 611 21.13 -2.94 -28.44
CA GLY A 611 22.19 -2.40 -27.59
C GLY A 611 21.75 -1.38 -26.58
N LEU A 612 20.44 -1.14 -26.46
CA LEU A 612 19.87 -0.34 -25.36
C LEU A 612 19.70 -1.21 -24.11
N ASP A 613 19.85 -0.58 -22.96
CA ASP A 613 19.57 -1.16 -21.66
C ASP A 613 18.55 -0.28 -20.94
N VAL A 614 17.49 -0.90 -20.43
CA VAL A 614 16.36 -0.21 -19.81
C VAL A 614 16.27 -0.57 -18.34
N GLY A 615 16.06 0.43 -17.49
CA GLY A 615 15.68 0.28 -16.09
C GLY A 615 14.36 0.99 -15.83
N LEU A 616 13.41 0.29 -15.21
CA LEU A 616 12.15 0.88 -14.73
C LEU A 616 11.93 0.44 -13.28
N THR A 617 11.61 1.39 -12.41
CA THR A 617 11.32 1.13 -10.99
C THR A 617 10.03 1.82 -10.57
N ILE A 618 9.18 1.10 -9.84
CA ILE A 618 7.84 1.52 -9.45
C ILE A 618 7.68 1.22 -7.95
N ASN A 619 7.09 2.15 -7.19
CA ASN A 619 6.97 2.07 -5.72
C ASN A 619 5.79 1.23 -5.21
N THR A 620 5.12 0.50 -6.07
CA THR A 620 4.01 -0.40 -5.73
C THR A 620 3.90 -1.54 -6.74
N ARG A 621 3.18 -2.60 -6.39
CA ARG A 621 2.70 -3.64 -7.30
C ARG A 621 1.17 -3.77 -7.29
N ASP A 622 0.51 -2.95 -6.50
CA ASP A 622 -0.95 -2.99 -6.32
C ASP A 622 -1.62 -2.23 -7.47
N PHE A 623 -1.75 -2.90 -8.62
CA PHE A 623 -2.36 -2.36 -9.83
C PHE A 623 -3.78 -2.90 -10.00
N PRO A 624 -4.71 -2.12 -10.60
CA PRO A 624 -6.10 -2.51 -10.80
C PRO A 624 -6.27 -3.82 -11.60
N ASN A 625 -5.48 -3.98 -12.66
CA ASN A 625 -5.51 -5.17 -13.52
C ASN A 625 -4.32 -6.13 -13.24
N GLY A 626 -3.71 -6.02 -12.05
CA GLY A 626 -2.56 -6.85 -11.66
C GLY A 626 -1.38 -6.68 -12.62
N ASP A 627 -0.76 -7.79 -13.01
CA ASP A 627 0.41 -7.77 -13.91
C ASP A 627 0.09 -7.19 -15.30
N GLY A 628 -1.18 -7.18 -15.75
CA GLY A 628 -1.57 -6.62 -17.05
C GLY A 628 -1.21 -5.14 -17.21
N ASP A 629 -1.42 -4.31 -16.17
CA ASP A 629 -1.01 -2.89 -16.22
C ASP A 629 0.51 -2.71 -16.35
N PHE A 630 1.28 -3.63 -15.76
CA PHE A 630 2.74 -3.62 -15.88
C PHE A 630 3.19 -4.09 -17.26
N GLU A 631 2.57 -5.11 -17.82
CA GLU A 631 2.84 -5.59 -19.18
C GLU A 631 2.50 -4.52 -20.22
N ASP A 632 1.41 -3.78 -20.02
CA ASP A 632 1.03 -2.66 -20.89
C ASP A 632 2.11 -1.57 -20.94
N VAL A 633 2.64 -1.12 -19.79
CA VAL A 633 3.67 -0.07 -19.77
C VAL A 633 4.99 -0.56 -20.33
N THR A 634 5.43 -1.78 -20.02
CA THR A 634 6.68 -2.33 -20.56
C THR A 634 6.56 -2.62 -22.05
N GLY A 635 5.41 -3.09 -22.53
CA GLY A 635 5.08 -3.25 -23.94
C GLY A 635 5.07 -1.92 -24.71
N ALA A 636 4.45 -0.88 -24.14
CA ALA A 636 4.44 0.46 -24.74
C ALA A 636 5.86 1.05 -24.85
N LEU A 637 6.71 0.82 -23.83
CA LEU A 637 8.13 1.20 -23.88
C LEU A 637 8.88 0.44 -24.99
N ALA A 638 8.69 -0.87 -25.09
CA ALA A 638 9.33 -1.70 -26.11
C ALA A 638 8.96 -1.24 -27.52
N VAL A 639 7.65 -1.07 -27.80
CA VAL A 639 7.16 -0.57 -29.11
C VAL A 639 7.72 0.80 -29.45
N TRP A 640 7.79 1.70 -28.46
CA TRP A 640 8.40 3.01 -28.69
C TRP A 640 9.89 2.90 -29.05
N LEU A 641 10.65 2.10 -28.29
CA LEU A 641 12.09 1.95 -28.48
C LEU A 641 12.40 1.24 -29.82
N ASP A 642 11.61 0.25 -30.23
CA ASP A 642 11.73 -0.41 -31.55
C ASP A 642 11.56 0.59 -32.71
N GLY A 643 10.71 1.59 -32.52
CA GLY A 643 10.44 2.63 -33.52
C GLY A 643 11.53 3.72 -33.64
N LEU A 644 12.50 3.77 -32.72
CA LEU A 644 13.52 4.82 -32.72
C LEU A 644 14.63 4.61 -33.76
N GLY A 645 14.86 3.36 -34.23
CA GLY A 645 15.90 3.03 -35.21
C GLY A 645 17.32 3.41 -34.73
N LEU A 646 17.56 3.35 -33.43
CA LEU A 646 18.82 3.77 -32.76
C LEU A 646 19.93 2.74 -32.95
#